data_cbd85fed18e0ae2ff70b3b2ea3ee6eef
#
_entry.id   cbd85fed18e0ae2ff70b3b2ea3ee6eef
#
_cell.length_a   1.000
_cell.length_b   1.000
_cell.length_c   1.000
_cell.angle_alpha   90.00
_cell.angle_beta   90.00
_cell.angle_gamma   90.00
#
_symmetry.space_group_name_H-M   'P 1'
#
loop_
_entity.id
_entity.type
_entity.pdbx_description
1 polymer ?
#
loop_
_entity_poly.entity_id
_entity_poly.type
_entity_poly.pdbx_seq_one_letter_code
_entity_poly.pdbx_strand_id
1 'polypeptide(L)'
;MSRDGRGGLWWRQLHLALPLGAETATQVAERLVVDAHLGHLVLEARAASGRVRYLLGAVADHGLDDIICQLAPGSRTTSPTESRGPVKVALRLGVRRASLPLSSERLEAVARAVLAAMATTGGDEELVIQIHIGRRYQPALATGETPPAGWLELLGLRTPPAGSETMRRHRAHAAQHRAGVGVRLGVTAATPARRRLLLQNLLGALRVAESAGVRLHAHPEAPDRLNRARRPWRYPLTLSAAEILCLSGWPVGQDDLPATPGAHPRHLPLPEVRDRTRVFAIGTQEQSDQHLGISIGDALLHTVLLGPTGSGKSTAMANLALADIRAGRGVLVIDPKTDLVTDLLARIPPERHHEVVVVDPTSSRPVGLNPLAAATGPRRQPEIVADSVLATFKTLFADAWGVRIEQVLTASLLTLARTPGATLVDLPLLLTNPGMRRRIAAKAPDPLGTDQFWATYDALSEAQRLQWIAPVLNKLQPFLIRPHLRTTLGQAEPCFDLSELLTRHRIVLVALNKGLLGAESARLLGSLLIGQLWPLILARAAAPAERRRIVSIYIDEVQDYLALPGDLSDALAQARSLGVAFHLAHQYRAQLPPHLRAGIDANARNKIVFGLAATDASEIARQTVGLEPADFQLLPRFGIYARTLYQGQPQPWTRATTLPLPPATADPVELRAASASRYGQDTQDIEAELLKRLGMPSSNAAQQTPALEVVIGRRNRRQEESR
;
A
#
# COMPACT_ATOMS: atom_id res chain seq x y z
N MET A 1 8.70 -11.03 22.89
CA MET A 1 8.76 -12.39 23.50
C MET A 1 8.39 -12.31 24.97
N SER A 2 7.21 -12.75 25.35
CA SER A 2 6.73 -12.68 26.74
C SER A 2 6.92 -14.06 27.41
N ARG A 3 7.83 -14.12 28.35
CA ARG A 3 8.00 -15.29 29.23
C ARG A 3 7.05 -15.11 30.43
N ASP A 4 6.02 -15.94 30.52
CA ASP A 4 5.14 -15.94 31.69
C ASP A 4 5.90 -16.50 32.89
N GLY A 5 6.01 -15.70 33.94
CA GLY A 5 6.84 -16.01 35.11
C GLY A 5 6.45 -17.32 35.78
N ARG A 6 7.41 -18.22 35.95
CA ARG A 6 7.41 -19.49 36.71
C ARG A 6 6.81 -20.76 36.06
N GLY A 7 6.50 -20.78 34.75
CA GLY A 7 6.08 -22.01 34.08
C GLY A 7 6.92 -22.41 32.86
N GLY A 8 7.79 -21.53 32.39
CA GLY A 8 8.76 -21.84 31.33
C GLY A 8 8.20 -22.06 29.92
N LEU A 9 6.90 -21.82 29.66
CA LEU A 9 6.31 -21.95 28.32
C LEU A 9 6.43 -20.64 27.53
N TRP A 10 6.84 -20.76 26.28
CA TRP A 10 6.74 -19.71 25.26
C TRP A 10 5.37 -19.75 24.62
N TRP A 11 4.67 -18.60 24.56
CA TRP A 11 3.34 -18.50 23.99
C TRP A 11 3.38 -17.79 22.65
N ARG A 12 2.64 -18.37 21.70
CA ARG A 12 2.36 -17.80 20.39
C ARG A 12 0.86 -17.70 20.19
N GLN A 13 0.39 -16.65 19.56
CA GLN A 13 -0.98 -16.57 19.06
C GLN A 13 -1.03 -17.16 17.66
N LEU A 14 -1.92 -18.12 17.45
CA LEU A 14 -2.08 -18.83 16.19
C LEU A 14 -3.24 -18.19 15.38
N HIS A 15 -2.93 -17.70 14.20
CA HIS A 15 -3.90 -17.19 13.23
C HIS A 15 -4.04 -18.23 12.13
N LEU A 16 -5.12 -18.98 12.17
CA LEU A 16 -5.43 -20.01 11.18
C LEU A 16 -6.05 -19.38 9.94
N ALA A 17 -5.64 -19.83 8.75
CA ALA A 17 -6.32 -19.47 7.51
C ALA A 17 -7.74 -20.07 7.51
N LEU A 18 -8.73 -19.30 7.10
CA LEU A 18 -10.13 -19.70 7.01
C LEU A 18 -10.55 -19.77 5.53
N PRO A 19 -11.31 -20.78 5.11
CA PRO A 19 -11.73 -21.97 5.88
C PRO A 19 -10.58 -22.96 6.11
N LEU A 20 -10.54 -23.59 7.30
CA LEU A 20 -9.56 -24.63 7.59
C LEU A 20 -10.16 -26.00 7.29
N GLY A 21 -9.75 -26.62 6.17
CA GLY A 21 -10.22 -27.93 5.78
C GLY A 21 -9.85 -29.03 6.80
N ALA A 22 -10.70 -30.04 6.92
CA ALA A 22 -10.49 -31.14 7.88
C ALA A 22 -9.19 -31.91 7.63
N GLU A 23 -8.80 -32.12 6.37
CA GLU A 23 -7.55 -32.79 6.00
C GLU A 23 -6.33 -31.94 6.43
N THR A 24 -6.30 -30.68 6.11
CA THR A 24 -5.23 -29.73 6.51
C THR A 24 -5.10 -29.65 8.02
N ALA A 25 -6.21 -29.53 8.76
CA ALA A 25 -6.21 -29.50 10.21
C ALA A 25 -5.64 -30.80 10.79
N THR A 26 -6.03 -31.94 10.19
CA THR A 26 -5.55 -33.29 10.62
C THR A 26 -4.04 -33.40 10.40
N GLN A 27 -3.51 -33.01 9.26
CA GLN A 27 -2.06 -33.01 8.96
C GLN A 27 -1.27 -32.19 9.97
N VAL A 28 -1.74 -30.99 10.31
CA VAL A 28 -1.10 -30.13 11.34
C VAL A 28 -1.12 -30.83 12.69
N ALA A 29 -2.27 -31.38 13.12
CA ALA A 29 -2.39 -32.07 14.40
C ALA A 29 -1.55 -33.34 14.44
N GLU A 30 -1.49 -34.12 13.36
CA GLU A 30 -0.63 -35.32 13.26
C GLU A 30 0.83 -34.93 13.44
N ARG A 31 1.30 -33.89 12.79
CA ARG A 31 2.68 -33.42 12.95
C ARG A 31 2.99 -33.03 14.41
N LEU A 32 2.06 -32.32 15.09
CA LEU A 32 2.21 -31.98 16.50
C LEU A 32 2.21 -33.20 17.45
N VAL A 33 1.51 -34.26 17.06
CA VAL A 33 1.42 -35.49 17.83
C VAL A 33 2.61 -36.42 17.57
N VAL A 34 3.10 -36.50 16.33
CA VAL A 34 4.18 -37.42 15.94
C VAL A 34 5.53 -36.93 16.41
N ASP A 35 5.78 -35.62 16.34
CA ASP A 35 7.10 -35.04 16.61
C ASP A 35 7.43 -35.04 18.13
N ALA A 36 8.27 -35.97 18.55
CA ALA A 36 8.71 -36.05 19.94
C ALA A 36 9.64 -34.89 20.36
N HIS A 37 10.34 -34.26 19.40
CA HIS A 37 11.26 -33.13 19.68
C HIS A 37 10.52 -31.88 20.16
N LEU A 38 9.24 -31.71 19.80
CA LEU A 38 8.41 -30.60 20.27
C LEU A 38 8.13 -30.63 21.78
N GLY A 39 8.43 -31.72 22.45
CA GLY A 39 8.26 -31.89 23.90
C GLY A 39 6.81 -31.72 24.35
N HIS A 40 6.62 -31.00 25.46
CA HIS A 40 5.29 -30.68 26.01
C HIS A 40 4.71 -29.47 25.30
N LEU A 41 3.53 -29.64 24.70
CA LEU A 41 2.77 -28.55 24.01
C LEU A 41 1.46 -28.28 24.74
N VAL A 42 0.99 -27.05 24.64
CA VAL A 42 -0.31 -26.61 25.13
C VAL A 42 -1.06 -25.88 24.02
N LEU A 43 -2.23 -26.38 23.65
CA LEU A 43 -3.15 -25.70 22.75
C LEU A 43 -4.23 -25.02 23.61
N GLU A 44 -4.51 -23.75 23.37
CA GLU A 44 -5.63 -23.06 24.00
C GLU A 44 -6.54 -22.43 22.94
N ALA A 45 -7.85 -22.65 23.10
CA ALA A 45 -8.89 -21.86 22.47
C ALA A 45 -9.56 -21.02 23.56
N ARG A 46 -9.53 -19.71 23.42
CA ARG A 46 -10.07 -18.73 24.40
C ARG A 46 -11.12 -17.86 23.72
N ALA A 47 -12.36 -17.92 24.21
CA ALA A 47 -13.44 -17.12 23.71
C ALA A 47 -13.73 -15.95 24.65
N ALA A 48 -13.80 -14.75 24.09
CA ALA A 48 -14.26 -13.54 24.77
C ALA A 48 -15.09 -12.72 23.78
N SER A 49 -16.14 -12.06 24.26
CA SER A 49 -17.04 -11.25 23.40
C SER A 49 -17.53 -12.00 22.14
N GLY A 50 -17.81 -13.30 22.27
CA GLY A 50 -18.31 -14.13 21.18
C GLY A 50 -17.27 -14.51 20.11
N ARG A 51 -15.97 -14.22 20.31
CA ARG A 51 -14.89 -14.57 19.35
C ARG A 51 -13.81 -15.41 20.01
N VAL A 52 -13.29 -16.38 19.28
CA VAL A 52 -12.23 -17.28 19.75
C VAL A 52 -10.88 -16.77 19.27
N ARG A 53 -9.87 -16.81 20.16
CA ARG A 53 -8.46 -16.70 19.80
C ARG A 53 -7.74 -17.99 20.15
N TYR A 54 -6.77 -18.37 19.34
CA TYR A 54 -6.01 -19.60 19.50
C TYR A 54 -4.60 -19.26 19.98
N LEU A 55 -4.13 -19.99 21.00
CA LEU A 55 -2.79 -19.85 21.56
C LEU A 55 -2.09 -21.20 21.54
N LEU A 56 -0.79 -21.17 21.28
CA LEU A 56 0.10 -22.32 21.31
C LEU A 56 1.21 -22.03 22.32
N GLY A 57 1.34 -22.90 23.31
CA GLY A 57 2.41 -22.85 24.33
C GLY A 57 3.39 -24.01 24.13
N ALA A 58 4.69 -23.71 24.10
CA ALA A 58 5.76 -24.70 23.98
C ALA A 58 6.90 -24.44 24.97
N VAL A 59 7.68 -25.45 25.30
CA VAL A 59 8.86 -25.31 26.22
C VAL A 59 10.01 -24.62 25.52
N ALA A 60 10.15 -24.77 24.20
CA ALA A 60 11.14 -24.11 23.38
C ALA A 60 10.57 -23.81 21.99
N ASP A 61 11.16 -22.84 21.31
CA ASP A 61 10.80 -22.47 19.95
C ASP A 61 11.52 -23.40 18.97
N HIS A 62 10.89 -24.53 18.68
CA HIS A 62 11.44 -25.58 17.80
C HIS A 62 10.95 -25.46 16.34
N GLY A 63 10.81 -24.24 15.79
CA GLY A 63 10.31 -24.07 14.42
C GLY A 63 8.83 -24.43 14.25
N LEU A 64 8.03 -24.34 15.34
CA LEU A 64 6.58 -24.56 15.30
C LEU A 64 5.86 -23.65 14.30
N ASP A 65 6.36 -22.43 14.16
CA ASP A 65 5.85 -21.45 13.22
C ASP A 65 5.98 -21.95 11.79
N ASP A 66 7.15 -22.48 11.43
CA ASP A 66 7.42 -23.03 10.11
C ASP A 66 6.56 -24.27 9.82
N ILE A 67 6.43 -25.15 10.79
CA ILE A 67 5.60 -26.37 10.65
C ILE A 67 4.15 -26.00 10.36
N ILE A 68 3.58 -25.04 11.12
CA ILE A 68 2.19 -24.64 10.95
C ILE A 68 1.99 -23.91 9.63
N CYS A 69 2.89 -22.99 9.26
CA CYS A 69 2.80 -22.24 8.02
C CYS A 69 2.97 -23.11 6.77
N GLN A 70 3.81 -24.14 6.84
CA GLN A 70 4.01 -25.09 5.73
C GLN A 70 2.82 -26.03 5.53
N LEU A 71 2.24 -26.56 6.62
CA LEU A 71 1.13 -27.50 6.56
C LEU A 71 -0.23 -26.83 6.39
N ALA A 72 -0.40 -25.62 6.88
CA ALA A 72 -1.62 -24.83 6.72
C ALA A 72 -1.29 -23.48 6.05
N PRO A 73 -1.12 -23.46 4.71
CA PRO A 73 -0.75 -22.26 3.98
C PRO A 73 -1.71 -21.10 4.26
N GLY A 74 -1.15 -19.91 4.49
CA GLY A 74 -1.91 -18.73 4.89
C GLY A 74 -2.12 -18.56 6.39
N SER A 75 -1.82 -19.57 7.20
CA SER A 75 -1.76 -19.43 8.66
C SER A 75 -0.45 -18.78 9.10
N ARG A 76 -0.46 -18.17 10.29
CA ARG A 76 0.74 -17.57 10.91
C ARG A 76 0.68 -17.64 12.42
N THR A 77 1.82 -17.45 13.05
CA THR A 77 1.90 -17.23 14.48
C THR A 77 2.45 -15.82 14.78
N THR A 78 2.05 -15.24 15.89
CA THR A 78 2.53 -13.95 16.36
C THR A 78 2.75 -14.00 17.88
N SER A 79 3.47 -13.03 18.43
CA SER A 79 3.45 -12.81 19.87
C SER A 79 2.03 -12.47 20.32
N PRO A 80 1.53 -12.99 21.45
CA PRO A 80 0.18 -12.68 21.91
C PRO A 80 0.02 -11.18 22.14
N THR A 81 -1.00 -10.58 21.52
CA THR A 81 -1.33 -9.16 21.69
C THR A 81 -1.99 -8.86 23.02
N GLU A 82 -2.65 -9.86 23.60
CA GLU A 82 -3.36 -9.75 24.86
C GLU A 82 -2.86 -10.82 25.84
N SER A 83 -2.80 -10.45 27.13
CA SER A 83 -2.46 -11.40 28.19
C SER A 83 -3.50 -12.53 28.30
N ARG A 84 -3.07 -13.68 28.83
CA ARG A 84 -3.95 -14.78 29.18
C ARG A 84 -4.72 -14.41 30.46
N GLY A 85 -6.00 -14.02 30.31
CA GLY A 85 -6.87 -13.69 31.44
C GLY A 85 -7.02 -14.87 32.44
N PRO A 86 -7.10 -14.59 33.76
CA PRO A 86 -7.27 -15.66 34.74
C PRO A 86 -8.73 -16.15 34.78
N VAL A 87 -8.92 -17.46 34.66
CA VAL A 87 -10.25 -18.07 34.86
C VAL A 87 -10.58 -18.25 36.35
N LYS A 88 -11.86 -18.11 36.70
CA LYS A 88 -12.37 -18.26 38.08
C LYS A 88 -12.74 -19.69 38.45
N VAL A 89 -13.15 -20.49 37.48
CA VAL A 89 -13.53 -21.91 37.67
C VAL A 89 -12.87 -22.73 36.59
N ALA A 90 -12.35 -23.90 36.95
CA ALA A 90 -11.77 -24.86 36.03
C ALA A 90 -12.31 -26.29 36.26
N LEU A 91 -12.45 -27.02 35.17
CA LEU A 91 -12.79 -28.42 35.14
C LEU A 91 -11.72 -29.19 34.33
N ARG A 92 -11.47 -30.44 34.72
CA ARG A 92 -10.64 -31.39 33.96
C ARG A 92 -11.52 -32.45 33.33
N LEU A 93 -11.33 -32.70 32.02
CA LEU A 93 -12.03 -33.79 31.35
C LEU A 93 -11.42 -35.14 31.64
N GLY A 94 -12.27 -36.13 31.80
CA GLY A 94 -11.96 -37.53 31.83
C GLY A 94 -12.83 -38.33 30.88
N VAL A 95 -12.42 -39.54 30.56
CA VAL A 95 -13.16 -40.46 29.66
C VAL A 95 -13.38 -41.76 30.37
N ARG A 96 -14.59 -42.27 30.39
CA ARG A 96 -14.84 -43.67 30.71
C ARG A 96 -14.42 -44.53 29.54
N ARG A 97 -13.68 -45.60 29.80
CA ARG A 97 -13.07 -46.48 28.79
C ARG A 97 -12.11 -45.74 27.83
N ALA A 98 -11.07 -45.16 28.40
CA ALA A 98 -10.03 -44.44 27.67
C ALA A 98 -9.29 -45.28 26.60
N SER A 99 -9.51 -46.57 26.55
CA SER A 99 -8.96 -47.46 25.52
C SER A 99 -9.72 -47.49 24.20
N LEU A 100 -10.94 -46.92 24.17
CA LEU A 100 -11.77 -46.78 22.96
C LEU A 100 -11.71 -45.38 22.40
N PRO A 101 -11.76 -45.22 21.04
CA PRO A 101 -11.66 -43.92 20.40
C PRO A 101 -12.93 -43.05 20.57
N LEU A 102 -12.74 -41.76 20.58
CA LEU A 102 -13.81 -40.80 20.30
C LEU A 102 -14.24 -40.89 18.83
N SER A 103 -15.37 -40.27 18.47
CA SER A 103 -15.84 -40.22 17.09
C SER A 103 -15.12 -39.08 16.34
N SER A 104 -14.11 -39.39 15.58
CA SER A 104 -13.39 -38.44 14.72
C SER A 104 -14.08 -38.19 13.37
N GLU A 105 -15.02 -39.02 12.94
CA GLU A 105 -15.78 -38.87 11.70
C GLU A 105 -16.70 -37.64 11.72
N ARG A 106 -16.99 -37.07 12.91
CA ARG A 106 -17.83 -35.89 13.10
C ARG A 106 -17.05 -34.61 13.40
N LEU A 107 -15.78 -34.54 13.00
CA LEU A 107 -14.88 -33.43 13.34
C LEU A 107 -15.50 -32.08 13.09
N GLU A 108 -16.05 -31.85 11.90
CA GLU A 108 -16.68 -30.52 11.54
C GLU A 108 -17.93 -30.26 12.38
N ALA A 109 -18.77 -31.25 12.63
CA ALA A 109 -19.95 -31.08 13.47
C ALA A 109 -19.60 -30.74 14.93
N VAL A 110 -18.55 -31.38 15.46
CA VAL A 110 -18.03 -31.09 16.81
C VAL A 110 -17.44 -29.70 16.85
N ALA A 111 -16.62 -29.33 15.87
CA ALA A 111 -16.01 -28.00 15.78
C ALA A 111 -17.10 -26.91 15.76
N ARG A 112 -18.14 -27.06 14.91
CA ARG A 112 -19.27 -26.13 14.86
C ARG A 112 -20.01 -26.03 16.19
N ALA A 113 -20.29 -27.16 16.85
CA ALA A 113 -20.97 -27.19 18.15
C ALA A 113 -20.14 -26.49 19.25
N VAL A 114 -18.84 -26.75 19.30
CA VAL A 114 -17.91 -26.15 20.27
C VAL A 114 -17.81 -24.63 20.03
N LEU A 115 -17.64 -24.21 18.79
CA LEU A 115 -17.58 -22.79 18.44
C LEU A 115 -18.90 -22.07 18.71
N ALA A 116 -20.05 -22.72 18.47
CA ALA A 116 -21.37 -22.17 18.84
C ALA A 116 -21.49 -21.97 20.35
N ALA A 117 -21.02 -22.93 21.16
CA ALA A 117 -21.00 -22.76 22.62
C ALA A 117 -20.06 -21.62 23.05
N MET A 118 -18.89 -21.48 22.40
CA MET A 118 -17.91 -20.42 22.68
C MET A 118 -18.41 -19.05 22.24
N ALA A 119 -19.25 -18.96 21.18
CA ALA A 119 -19.86 -17.73 20.69
C ALA A 119 -20.84 -17.08 21.71
N THR A 120 -21.30 -17.84 22.72
CA THR A 120 -22.26 -17.32 23.72
C THR A 120 -21.62 -16.45 24.81
N THR A 121 -20.31 -16.21 24.78
CA THR A 121 -19.60 -15.35 25.76
C THR A 121 -19.91 -13.86 25.55
N GLY A 122 -20.24 -13.14 26.63
CA GLY A 122 -20.43 -11.69 26.66
C GLY A 122 -19.11 -10.92 26.82
N GLY A 123 -19.20 -9.59 26.97
CA GLY A 123 -18.04 -8.69 26.99
C GLY A 123 -17.00 -8.99 28.08
N ASP A 124 -17.46 -9.25 29.32
CA ASP A 124 -16.57 -9.53 30.47
C ASP A 124 -16.43 -11.03 30.79
N GLU A 125 -16.90 -11.88 29.89
CA GLU A 125 -16.90 -13.32 30.06
C GLU A 125 -15.75 -13.95 29.25
N GLU A 126 -15.11 -14.98 29.81
CA GLU A 126 -14.11 -15.76 29.08
C GLU A 126 -14.39 -17.25 29.27
N LEU A 127 -14.30 -18.00 28.17
CA LEU A 127 -14.45 -19.45 28.13
C LEU A 127 -13.22 -20.05 27.47
N VAL A 128 -12.61 -21.04 28.10
CA VAL A 128 -11.29 -21.57 27.71
C VAL A 128 -11.34 -23.08 27.57
N ILE A 129 -10.77 -23.58 26.47
CA ILE A 129 -10.35 -24.97 26.29
C ILE A 129 -8.83 -24.97 26.29
N GLN A 130 -8.21 -25.73 27.19
CA GLN A 130 -6.76 -25.90 27.27
C GLN A 130 -6.43 -27.38 27.12
N ILE A 131 -5.60 -27.75 26.15
CA ILE A 131 -5.17 -29.10 25.86
C ILE A 131 -3.66 -29.21 26.06
N HIS A 132 -3.25 -30.06 26.97
CA HIS A 132 -1.87 -30.45 27.20
C HIS A 132 -1.55 -31.70 26.41
N ILE A 133 -0.55 -31.66 25.53
CA ILE A 133 -0.04 -32.77 24.76
C ILE A 133 1.31 -33.17 25.36
N GLY A 134 1.39 -34.41 25.84
CA GLY A 134 2.59 -34.91 26.57
C GLY A 134 3.25 -36.11 25.87
N ARG A 135 3.29 -37.26 26.56
CA ARG A 135 3.96 -38.44 26.06
C ARG A 135 3.38 -38.89 24.73
N ARG A 136 4.23 -39.16 23.73
CA ARG A 136 3.85 -39.67 22.41
C ARG A 136 3.89 -41.18 22.40
N TYR A 137 2.93 -41.83 21.71
CA TYR A 137 2.83 -43.25 21.52
C TYR A 137 2.85 -43.58 20.03
N GLN A 138 3.76 -44.42 19.62
CA GLN A 138 3.83 -44.87 18.24
C GLN A 138 2.69 -45.88 17.94
N PRO A 139 2.33 -46.02 16.66
CA PRO A 139 1.42 -47.09 16.24
C PRO A 139 1.91 -48.45 16.74
N ALA A 140 1.01 -49.20 17.32
CA ALA A 140 1.32 -50.52 17.87
C ALA A 140 0.24 -51.54 17.48
N LEU A 141 0.66 -52.80 17.34
CA LEU A 141 -0.29 -53.88 17.24
C LEU A 141 -0.95 -54.09 18.62
N ALA A 142 -2.27 -54.08 18.67
CA ALA A 142 -2.98 -54.33 19.91
C ALA A 142 -2.78 -55.77 20.33
N THR A 143 -2.40 -56.02 21.60
CA THR A 143 -2.38 -57.31 22.23
C THR A 143 -3.79 -57.92 22.26
N GLY A 144 -3.94 -59.23 22.17
CA GLY A 144 -5.23 -59.92 22.07
C GLY A 144 -6.19 -59.82 23.28
N GLU A 145 -5.80 -59.06 24.32
CA GLU A 145 -6.59 -58.83 25.52
C GLU A 145 -7.68 -57.79 25.31
N THR A 146 -8.89 -58.14 25.74
CA THR A 146 -10.03 -57.22 25.79
C THR A 146 -9.78 -56.15 26.82
N PRO A 147 -10.15 -54.89 26.55
CA PRO A 147 -10.07 -53.82 27.54
C PRO A 147 -10.79 -54.24 28.83
N PRO A 148 -10.25 -53.93 30.01
CA PRO A 148 -10.83 -54.34 31.27
C PRO A 148 -12.28 -53.85 31.41
N ALA A 149 -13.16 -54.77 31.88
CA ALA A 149 -14.56 -54.45 32.11
C ALA A 149 -14.71 -53.34 33.15
N GLY A 150 -15.64 -52.40 32.93
CA GLY A 150 -15.96 -51.36 33.90
C GLY A 150 -16.67 -51.98 35.12
N TRP A 151 -16.53 -51.40 36.29
CA TRP A 151 -17.15 -51.91 37.53
C TRP A 151 -18.67 -52.12 37.45
N LEU A 152 -19.41 -51.31 36.63
CA LEU A 152 -20.84 -51.51 36.37
C LEU A 152 -21.15 -52.77 35.54
N GLU A 153 -20.20 -53.19 34.73
CA GLU A 153 -20.30 -54.43 33.95
C GLU A 153 -19.96 -55.64 34.81
N LEU A 154 -18.99 -55.49 35.72
CA LEU A 154 -18.68 -56.46 36.73
C LEU A 154 -19.84 -56.74 37.71
N LEU A 155 -20.66 -55.65 37.95
CA LEU A 155 -21.86 -55.78 38.81
C LEU A 155 -23.13 -56.22 38.03
N GLY A 156 -22.99 -56.59 36.74
CA GLY A 156 -24.15 -57.03 35.95
C GLY A 156 -25.17 -55.96 35.61
N LEU A 157 -24.91 -54.69 35.96
CA LEU A 157 -25.79 -53.52 35.73
C LEU A 157 -25.74 -53.00 34.30
N ARG A 158 -24.87 -53.55 33.47
CA ARG A 158 -24.70 -53.17 32.06
C ARG A 158 -24.18 -54.34 31.23
N THR A 159 -24.77 -54.56 30.05
CA THR A 159 -24.30 -55.59 29.11
C THR A 159 -23.00 -55.13 28.47
N PRO A 160 -21.93 -55.96 28.48
CA PRO A 160 -20.70 -55.62 27.78
C PRO A 160 -20.96 -55.56 26.28
N PRO A 161 -20.29 -54.64 25.55
CA PRO A 161 -20.38 -54.61 24.08
C PRO A 161 -19.83 -55.90 23.50
N ALA A 162 -20.30 -56.29 22.28
CA ALA A 162 -19.80 -57.45 21.58
C ALA A 162 -18.26 -57.42 21.48
N GLY A 163 -17.59 -58.45 21.98
CA GLY A 163 -16.14 -58.45 22.14
C GLY A 163 -15.36 -58.21 20.84
N SER A 164 -15.89 -58.67 19.71
CA SER A 164 -15.31 -58.48 18.37
C SER A 164 -15.30 -57.02 17.90
N GLU A 165 -16.37 -56.25 18.13
CA GLU A 165 -16.45 -54.84 17.74
C GLU A 165 -15.56 -53.98 18.64
N THR A 166 -15.61 -54.19 19.92
CA THR A 166 -14.75 -53.48 20.89
C THR A 166 -13.27 -53.72 20.57
N MET A 167 -12.90 -54.95 20.25
CA MET A 167 -11.53 -55.32 19.89
C MET A 167 -11.11 -54.72 18.56
N ARG A 168 -11.99 -54.67 17.54
CA ARG A 168 -11.72 -54.01 16.25
C ARG A 168 -11.44 -52.52 16.44
N ARG A 169 -12.27 -51.82 17.20
CA ARG A 169 -12.11 -50.40 17.51
C ARG A 169 -10.85 -50.12 18.32
N HIS A 170 -10.55 -50.94 19.29
CA HIS A 170 -9.30 -50.85 20.07
C HIS A 170 -8.06 -51.03 19.18
N ARG A 171 -8.07 -52.02 18.27
CA ARG A 171 -6.98 -52.25 17.30
C ARG A 171 -6.80 -51.06 16.35
N ALA A 172 -7.88 -50.55 15.80
CA ALA A 172 -7.85 -49.38 14.94
C ALA A 172 -7.26 -48.11 15.65
N HIS A 173 -7.63 -47.94 16.92
CA HIS A 173 -7.10 -46.84 17.74
C HIS A 173 -5.60 -47.05 18.08
N ALA A 174 -5.20 -48.30 18.41
CA ALA A 174 -3.80 -48.61 18.71
C ALA A 174 -2.87 -48.45 17.49
N ALA A 175 -3.39 -48.64 16.29
CA ALA A 175 -2.64 -48.52 15.03
C ALA A 175 -2.35 -47.05 14.59
N GLN A 176 -2.87 -46.08 15.32
CA GLN A 176 -2.64 -44.66 15.04
C GLN A 176 -1.56 -44.07 15.96
N HIS A 177 -0.90 -42.98 15.52
CA HIS A 177 -0.11 -42.16 16.40
C HIS A 177 -1.01 -41.49 17.44
N ARG A 178 -0.62 -41.58 18.72
CA ARG A 178 -1.40 -41.05 19.85
C ARG A 178 -0.52 -40.28 20.80
N ALA A 179 -1.13 -39.41 21.59
CA ALA A 179 -0.45 -38.73 22.67
C ALA A 179 -1.20 -38.86 24.00
N GLY A 180 -0.47 -38.77 25.09
CA GLY A 180 -1.05 -38.54 26.41
C GLY A 180 -1.58 -37.12 26.49
N VAL A 181 -2.87 -36.94 26.78
CA VAL A 181 -3.56 -35.68 26.70
C VAL A 181 -4.25 -35.33 28.01
N GLY A 182 -4.13 -34.08 28.43
CA GLY A 182 -4.90 -33.49 29.53
C GLY A 182 -5.73 -32.32 29.01
N VAL A 183 -7.07 -32.40 29.12
CA VAL A 183 -7.97 -31.34 28.68
C VAL A 183 -8.57 -30.64 29.89
N ARG A 184 -8.49 -29.31 29.91
CA ARG A 184 -9.08 -28.46 30.92
C ARG A 184 -10.05 -27.46 30.28
N LEU A 185 -11.17 -27.23 30.96
CA LEU A 185 -12.14 -26.22 30.61
C LEU A 185 -12.11 -25.13 31.68
N GLY A 186 -12.09 -23.88 31.28
CA GLY A 186 -12.06 -22.74 32.21
C GLY A 186 -13.13 -21.72 31.89
N VAL A 187 -13.64 -21.01 32.91
CA VAL A 187 -14.61 -19.95 32.71
C VAL A 187 -14.40 -18.79 33.66
N THR A 188 -14.61 -17.59 33.15
CA THR A 188 -14.81 -16.35 33.89
C THR A 188 -16.15 -15.78 33.51
N ALA A 189 -17.02 -15.49 34.49
CA ALA A 189 -18.25 -14.75 34.35
C ALA A 189 -18.66 -14.16 35.73
N ALA A 190 -19.53 -13.17 35.73
CA ALA A 190 -19.91 -12.45 36.93
C ALA A 190 -20.55 -13.37 37.97
N THR A 191 -21.57 -14.17 37.60
CA THR A 191 -22.35 -14.97 38.52
C THR A 191 -22.00 -16.48 38.48
N PRO A 192 -22.10 -17.20 39.61
CA PRO A 192 -21.92 -18.66 39.63
C PRO A 192 -22.86 -19.42 38.70
N ALA A 193 -24.13 -18.96 38.58
CA ALA A 193 -25.11 -19.57 37.69
C ALA A 193 -24.66 -19.46 36.21
N ARG A 194 -24.20 -18.29 35.80
CA ARG A 194 -23.72 -18.05 34.42
C ARG A 194 -22.46 -18.89 34.11
N ARG A 195 -21.52 -18.98 35.05
CA ARG A 195 -20.34 -19.85 34.92
C ARG A 195 -20.71 -21.31 34.72
N ARG A 196 -21.69 -21.80 35.48
CA ARG A 196 -22.19 -23.17 35.35
C ARG A 196 -22.84 -23.40 34.00
N LEU A 197 -23.68 -22.46 33.54
CA LEU A 197 -24.35 -22.53 32.23
C LEU A 197 -23.35 -22.60 31.08
N LEU A 198 -22.37 -21.73 31.06
CA LEU A 198 -21.33 -21.70 30.01
C LEU A 198 -20.53 -23.00 29.95
N LEU A 199 -20.12 -23.52 31.11
CA LEU A 199 -19.41 -24.80 31.17
C LEU A 199 -20.27 -25.98 30.76
N GLN A 200 -21.56 -26.00 31.12
CA GLN A 200 -22.50 -27.05 30.72
C GLN A 200 -22.73 -27.06 29.20
N ASN A 201 -22.91 -25.86 28.61
CA ASN A 201 -23.05 -25.72 27.15
C ASN A 201 -21.80 -26.22 26.43
N LEU A 202 -20.61 -25.82 26.88
CA LEU A 202 -19.35 -26.25 26.28
C LEU A 202 -19.16 -27.79 26.43
N LEU A 203 -19.43 -28.31 27.61
CA LEU A 203 -19.35 -29.77 27.83
C LEU A 203 -20.36 -30.56 26.98
N GLY A 204 -21.58 -30.01 26.82
CA GLY A 204 -22.60 -30.55 25.92
C GLY A 204 -22.12 -30.60 24.47
N ALA A 205 -21.48 -29.53 23.99
CA ALA A 205 -20.89 -29.46 22.66
C ALA A 205 -19.76 -30.51 22.47
N LEU A 206 -18.85 -30.61 23.42
CA LEU A 206 -17.76 -31.58 23.37
C LEU A 206 -18.26 -33.03 23.37
N ARG A 207 -19.42 -33.32 24.02
CA ARG A 207 -20.04 -34.67 24.03
C ARG A 207 -20.51 -35.12 22.65
N VAL A 208 -20.62 -34.27 21.66
CA VAL A 208 -20.89 -34.66 20.26
C VAL A 208 -19.77 -35.60 19.74
N ALA A 209 -18.56 -35.47 20.27
CA ALA A 209 -17.44 -36.35 19.98
C ALA A 209 -17.53 -37.75 20.68
N GLU A 210 -18.50 -37.99 21.55
CA GLU A 210 -18.69 -39.28 22.19
C GLU A 210 -19.00 -40.37 21.14
N SER A 211 -18.40 -41.54 21.34
CA SER A 211 -18.68 -42.73 20.54
C SER A 211 -19.37 -43.81 21.39
N ALA A 212 -19.87 -44.86 20.77
CA ALA A 212 -20.52 -45.94 21.49
C ALA A 212 -19.58 -46.55 22.58
N GLY A 213 -20.05 -46.51 23.84
CA GLY A 213 -19.28 -46.97 25.00
C GLY A 213 -18.30 -45.95 25.60
N VAL A 214 -18.05 -44.82 24.95
CA VAL A 214 -17.15 -43.74 25.42
C VAL A 214 -17.96 -42.57 25.90
N ARG A 215 -17.70 -42.06 27.12
CA ARG A 215 -18.39 -40.90 27.68
C ARG A 215 -17.41 -39.91 28.29
N LEU A 216 -17.57 -38.65 27.94
CA LEU A 216 -16.86 -37.51 28.54
C LEU A 216 -17.50 -37.13 29.88
N HIS A 217 -16.68 -36.95 30.88
CA HIS A 217 -17.09 -36.41 32.17
C HIS A 217 -16.10 -35.37 32.66
N ALA A 218 -16.57 -34.47 33.48
CA ALA A 218 -15.77 -33.35 33.96
C ALA A 218 -15.62 -33.44 35.49
N HIS A 219 -14.42 -33.22 35.99
CA HIS A 219 -14.09 -33.14 37.40
C HIS A 219 -13.63 -31.74 37.77
N PRO A 220 -13.97 -31.20 38.94
CA PRO A 220 -13.41 -29.96 39.43
C PRO A 220 -11.88 -29.99 39.42
N GLU A 221 -11.27 -28.86 39.04
CA GLU A 221 -9.83 -28.65 39.13
C GLU A 221 -9.53 -27.24 39.67
N ALA A 222 -8.38 -27.05 40.32
CA ALA A 222 -7.96 -25.75 40.80
C ALA A 222 -7.68 -24.81 39.62
N PRO A 223 -8.30 -23.60 39.56
CA PRO A 223 -8.13 -22.64 38.47
C PRO A 223 -6.66 -22.27 38.22
N ASP A 224 -5.84 -22.21 39.27
CA ASP A 224 -4.40 -21.92 39.19
C ASP A 224 -3.64 -22.89 38.24
N ARG A 225 -4.08 -24.17 38.15
CA ARG A 225 -3.46 -25.12 37.25
C ARG A 225 -3.69 -24.77 35.78
N LEU A 226 -4.87 -24.28 35.41
CA LEU A 226 -5.19 -23.80 34.06
C LEU A 226 -4.48 -22.44 33.81
N ASN A 227 -4.61 -21.50 34.74
CA ASN A 227 -4.06 -20.15 34.59
C ASN A 227 -2.54 -20.18 34.37
N ARG A 228 -1.82 -21.04 35.08
CA ARG A 228 -0.38 -21.22 34.90
C ARG A 228 -0.01 -22.30 33.88
N ALA A 229 -0.98 -22.87 33.17
CA ALA A 229 -0.78 -23.98 32.23
C ALA A 229 0.12 -25.10 32.80
N ARG A 230 -0.07 -25.43 34.07
CA ARG A 230 0.78 -26.43 34.76
C ARG A 230 0.66 -27.78 34.08
N ARG A 231 1.80 -28.38 33.73
CA ARG A 231 1.86 -29.71 33.14
C ARG A 231 1.15 -30.71 34.06
N PRO A 232 0.22 -31.58 33.53
CA PRO A 232 -0.39 -32.65 34.30
C PRO A 232 0.67 -33.69 34.76
N TRP A 233 0.57 -34.13 36.01
CA TRP A 233 1.44 -35.21 36.48
C TRP A 233 1.12 -36.53 35.78
N ARG A 234 -0.18 -36.79 35.52
CA ARG A 234 -0.66 -37.91 34.69
C ARG A 234 -1.58 -37.36 33.63
N TYR A 235 -1.47 -37.94 32.43
CA TYR A 235 -2.37 -37.63 31.31
C TYR A 235 -3.56 -38.58 31.36
N PRO A 236 -4.78 -38.10 31.63
CA PRO A 236 -5.95 -38.96 31.81
C PRO A 236 -6.49 -39.55 30.51
N LEU A 237 -6.06 -39.00 29.36
CA LEU A 237 -6.53 -39.40 28.05
C LEU A 237 -5.35 -39.86 27.19
N THR A 238 -5.63 -40.82 26.28
CA THR A 238 -4.70 -41.17 25.20
C THR A 238 -5.46 -41.00 23.90
N LEU A 239 -5.14 -39.97 23.15
CA LEU A 239 -5.90 -39.54 21.98
C LEU A 239 -5.04 -39.52 20.72
N SER A 240 -5.66 -39.83 19.57
CA SER A 240 -5.07 -39.60 18.24
C SER A 240 -5.15 -38.12 17.86
N ALA A 241 -4.49 -37.73 16.78
CA ALA A 241 -4.51 -36.34 16.26
C ALA A 241 -5.92 -35.87 15.96
N ALA A 242 -6.73 -36.68 15.28
CA ALA A 242 -8.10 -36.34 14.93
C ALA A 242 -9.00 -36.16 16.18
N GLU A 243 -8.78 -37.01 17.23
CA GLU A 243 -9.51 -36.86 18.49
C GLU A 243 -9.11 -35.62 19.27
N ILE A 244 -7.82 -35.18 19.21
CA ILE A 244 -7.34 -33.95 19.81
C ILE A 244 -8.03 -32.77 19.11
N LEU A 245 -8.13 -32.80 17.78
CA LEU A 245 -8.83 -31.76 17.01
C LEU A 245 -10.31 -31.66 17.42
N CYS A 246 -11.02 -32.77 17.58
CA CYS A 246 -12.42 -32.76 18.07
C CYS A 246 -12.57 -32.02 19.40
N LEU A 247 -11.56 -32.01 20.25
CA LEU A 247 -11.63 -31.35 21.55
C LEU A 247 -10.98 -29.96 21.56
N SER A 248 -10.32 -29.51 20.47
CA SER A 248 -9.48 -28.34 20.44
C SER A 248 -10.26 -27.02 20.30
N GLY A 249 -11.47 -27.05 19.74
CA GLY A 249 -12.19 -25.86 19.35
C GLY A 249 -11.59 -25.12 18.14
N TRP A 250 -10.74 -25.79 17.35
CA TRP A 250 -10.22 -25.21 16.11
C TRP A 250 -11.34 -25.06 15.06
N PRO A 251 -11.24 -24.04 14.18
CA PRO A 251 -12.30 -23.72 13.22
C PRO A 251 -12.24 -24.62 11.99
N VAL A 252 -12.49 -25.92 12.19
CA VAL A 252 -12.44 -26.91 11.13
C VAL A 252 -13.79 -27.03 10.45
N GLY A 253 -13.83 -26.90 9.12
CA GLY A 253 -15.04 -26.99 8.31
C GLY A 253 -15.08 -25.93 7.21
N GLN A 254 -16.29 -25.77 6.65
CA GLN A 254 -16.55 -24.76 5.61
C GLN A 254 -16.64 -23.36 6.21
N ASP A 255 -16.74 -22.35 5.35
CA ASP A 255 -17.04 -20.97 5.72
C ASP A 255 -18.29 -20.89 6.60
N ASP A 256 -18.42 -19.82 7.40
CA ASP A 256 -19.59 -19.60 8.24
C ASP A 256 -19.63 -20.39 9.57
N LEU A 257 -18.49 -20.58 10.19
CA LEU A 257 -18.42 -21.11 11.55
C LEU A 257 -18.66 -20.01 12.59
N PRO A 258 -19.46 -20.27 13.65
CA PRO A 258 -19.68 -19.28 14.72
C PRO A 258 -18.37 -19.03 15.49
N ALA A 259 -18.28 -17.85 16.14
CA ALA A 259 -17.14 -17.46 16.98
C ALA A 259 -15.76 -17.47 16.28
N THR A 260 -15.70 -17.61 14.98
CA THR A 260 -14.42 -17.58 14.28
C THR A 260 -13.68 -16.26 14.56
N PRO A 261 -12.35 -16.28 14.72
CA PRO A 261 -11.56 -15.06 14.79
C PRO A 261 -11.82 -14.20 13.56
N GLY A 262 -11.68 -12.89 13.70
CA GLY A 262 -11.80 -11.99 12.53
C GLY A 262 -10.90 -12.48 11.40
N ALA A 263 -11.43 -12.48 10.18
CA ALA A 263 -10.65 -12.85 9.02
C ALA A 263 -9.39 -11.97 8.94
N HIS A 264 -8.28 -12.57 8.57
CA HIS A 264 -7.00 -11.87 8.37
C HIS A 264 -6.46 -12.18 6.97
N PRO A 265 -5.64 -11.28 6.38
CA PRO A 265 -5.05 -11.52 5.08
C PRO A 265 -4.10 -12.72 5.13
N ARG A 266 -4.07 -13.51 4.06
CA ARG A 266 -3.18 -14.69 3.96
C ARG A 266 -1.74 -14.30 4.19
N HIS A 267 -1.02 -15.15 4.91
CA HIS A 267 0.41 -15.00 5.09
C HIS A 267 1.14 -15.60 3.89
N LEU A 268 1.96 -14.80 3.25
CA LEU A 268 2.88 -15.26 2.21
C LEU A 268 4.30 -14.90 2.65
N PRO A 269 5.21 -15.87 2.78
CA PRO A 269 6.57 -15.62 3.22
C PRO A 269 7.33 -14.80 2.21
N LEU A 270 8.40 -14.15 2.66
CA LEU A 270 9.35 -13.51 1.76
C LEU A 270 10.10 -14.58 0.96
N PRO A 271 10.42 -14.33 -0.32
CA PRO A 271 11.26 -15.23 -1.07
C PRO A 271 12.66 -15.30 -0.44
N GLU A 272 13.29 -16.48 -0.49
CA GLU A 272 14.66 -16.67 0.03
C GLU A 272 15.67 -15.76 -0.68
N VAL A 273 15.52 -15.70 -2.01
CA VAL A 273 16.36 -14.85 -2.87
C VAL A 273 15.63 -13.54 -3.13
N ARG A 274 16.13 -12.44 -2.57
CA ARG A 274 15.55 -11.10 -2.68
C ARG A 274 16.59 -10.01 -2.58
N ASP A 275 16.26 -8.83 -3.08
CA ASP A 275 17.11 -7.65 -2.93
C ASP A 275 16.96 -7.02 -1.54
N ARG A 276 18.10 -6.54 -0.99
CA ARG A 276 18.17 -5.93 0.34
C ARG A 276 18.77 -4.53 0.31
N THR A 277 18.91 -3.91 -0.84
CA THR A 277 19.61 -2.63 -0.98
C THR A 277 18.69 -1.42 -0.84
N ARG A 278 17.58 -1.37 -1.56
CA ARG A 278 16.58 -0.31 -1.49
C ARG A 278 15.38 -0.81 -0.72
N VAL A 279 15.58 -1.00 0.60
CA VAL A 279 14.58 -1.60 1.48
C VAL A 279 13.44 -0.61 1.73
N PHE A 280 12.19 -1.09 1.57
CA PHE A 280 10.99 -0.31 1.82
C PHE A 280 9.99 -1.02 2.74
N ALA A 281 10.17 -2.32 2.99
CA ALA A 281 9.27 -3.12 3.81
C ALA A 281 10.01 -4.26 4.53
N ILE A 282 9.35 -4.84 5.52
CA ILE A 282 9.78 -6.03 6.25
C ILE A 282 8.70 -7.10 6.16
N GLY A 283 9.12 -8.36 6.12
CA GLY A 283 8.23 -9.51 6.21
C GLY A 283 7.47 -9.56 7.53
N THR A 284 6.35 -10.23 7.53
CA THR A 284 5.49 -10.34 8.72
C THR A 284 5.88 -11.47 9.67
N GLN A 285 6.88 -12.27 9.36
CA GLN A 285 7.44 -13.30 10.27
C GLN A 285 8.49 -12.69 11.21
N GLU A 286 8.59 -13.19 12.44
CA GLU A 286 9.50 -12.65 13.47
C GLU A 286 10.98 -13.10 13.33
N GLN A 287 11.40 -13.64 12.22
CA GLN A 287 12.79 -14.04 11.98
C GLN A 287 13.71 -12.86 11.66
N SER A 288 14.98 -12.98 11.99
CA SER A 288 15.93 -11.88 12.17
C SER A 288 16.43 -11.13 10.95
N ASP A 289 16.02 -11.42 9.72
CA ASP A 289 16.45 -10.67 8.54
C ASP A 289 15.40 -10.77 7.43
N GLN A 290 14.36 -9.95 7.55
CA GLN A 290 13.21 -10.00 6.65
C GLN A 290 12.98 -8.70 5.89
N HIS A 291 14.05 -8.08 5.43
CA HIS A 291 13.98 -6.89 4.61
C HIS A 291 13.57 -7.21 3.18
N LEU A 292 12.62 -6.44 2.66
CA LEU A 292 12.19 -6.47 1.26
C LEU A 292 12.60 -5.18 0.58
N GLY A 293 13.38 -5.30 -0.49
CA GLY A 293 13.86 -4.19 -1.31
C GLY A 293 13.60 -4.43 -2.79
N ILE A 294 13.96 -3.43 -3.60
CA ILE A 294 13.97 -3.50 -5.06
C ILE A 294 15.33 -2.97 -5.50
N SER A 295 16.14 -3.78 -6.18
CA SER A 295 17.42 -3.32 -6.73
C SER A 295 17.22 -2.16 -7.69
N ILE A 296 18.25 -1.34 -7.87
CA ILE A 296 18.14 -0.23 -8.83
C ILE A 296 18.04 -0.76 -10.28
N GLY A 297 18.64 -1.89 -10.57
CA GLY A 297 18.50 -2.55 -11.87
C GLY A 297 17.07 -3.05 -12.13
N ASP A 298 16.45 -3.65 -11.11
CA ASP A 298 15.06 -4.11 -11.20
C ASP A 298 14.03 -2.95 -11.14
N ALA A 299 14.42 -1.82 -10.55
CA ALA A 299 13.60 -0.59 -10.56
C ALA A 299 13.43 0.00 -11.97
N LEU A 300 14.38 -0.25 -12.90
CA LEU A 300 14.23 0.12 -14.31
C LEU A 300 13.06 -0.59 -15.01
N LEU A 301 12.55 -1.67 -14.43
CA LEU A 301 11.33 -2.35 -14.86
C LEU A 301 10.08 -1.75 -14.19
N HIS A 302 10.23 -0.53 -13.71
CA HIS A 302 9.22 0.34 -13.09
C HIS A 302 8.48 -0.29 -11.91
N THR A 303 7.91 0.56 -11.08
CA THR A 303 7.18 0.15 -9.87
C THR A 303 5.82 0.83 -9.85
N VAL A 304 4.77 0.08 -9.54
CA VAL A 304 3.44 0.63 -9.26
C VAL A 304 3.06 0.39 -7.80
N LEU A 305 2.52 1.45 -7.17
CA LEU A 305 1.99 1.42 -5.80
C LEU A 305 0.48 1.69 -5.87
N LEU A 306 -0.33 0.74 -5.44
CA LEU A 306 -1.79 0.81 -5.46
C LEU A 306 -2.37 0.76 -4.06
N GLY A 307 -3.26 1.69 -3.73
CA GLY A 307 -4.00 1.68 -2.46
C GLY A 307 -4.60 3.04 -2.10
N PRO A 308 -5.61 3.08 -1.22
CA PRO A 308 -6.30 4.31 -0.84
C PRO A 308 -5.40 5.30 -0.09
N THR A 309 -5.90 6.51 0.09
CA THR A 309 -5.23 7.53 0.90
C THR A 309 -5.03 7.02 2.34
N GLY A 310 -3.85 7.30 2.92
CA GLY A 310 -3.51 6.89 4.28
C GLY A 310 -3.08 5.42 4.43
N SER A 311 -3.04 4.63 3.36
CA SER A 311 -2.61 3.22 3.40
C SER A 311 -1.11 3.01 3.66
N GLY A 312 -0.26 4.01 3.34
CA GLY A 312 1.20 3.94 3.49
C GLY A 312 1.99 4.07 2.18
N LYS A 313 1.34 4.38 1.04
CA LYS A 313 2.01 4.55 -0.27
C LYS A 313 3.15 5.56 -0.21
N SER A 314 2.87 6.78 0.28
CA SER A 314 3.87 7.86 0.36
C SER A 314 5.04 7.48 1.26
N THR A 315 4.82 6.70 2.32
CA THR A 315 5.88 6.16 3.19
C THR A 315 6.78 5.18 2.43
N ALA A 316 6.22 4.27 1.64
CA ALA A 316 6.99 3.34 0.82
C ALA A 316 7.78 4.08 -0.27
N MET A 317 7.15 5.05 -0.95
CA MET A 317 7.83 5.91 -1.93
C MET A 317 8.97 6.70 -1.32
N ALA A 318 8.77 7.29 -0.13
CA ALA A 318 9.81 8.05 0.57
C ALA A 318 11.00 7.17 0.95
N ASN A 319 10.78 5.95 1.44
CA ASN A 319 11.88 5.01 1.75
C ASN A 319 12.70 4.66 0.50
N LEU A 320 12.05 4.39 -0.63
CA LEU A 320 12.72 4.13 -1.91
C LEU A 320 13.48 5.36 -2.42
N ALA A 321 12.87 6.56 -2.36
CA ALA A 321 13.48 7.82 -2.79
C ALA A 321 14.70 8.18 -1.91
N LEU A 322 14.59 8.03 -0.58
CA LEU A 322 15.71 8.25 0.34
C LEU A 322 16.86 7.29 0.09
N ALA A 323 16.58 6.04 -0.26
CA ALA A 323 17.63 5.08 -0.64
C ALA A 323 18.36 5.52 -1.93
N ASP A 324 17.65 6.05 -2.92
CA ASP A 324 18.24 6.61 -4.13
C ASP A 324 19.05 7.89 -3.85
N ILE A 325 18.52 8.78 -3.01
CA ILE A 325 19.20 10.01 -2.58
C ILE A 325 20.52 9.66 -1.88
N ARG A 326 20.50 8.75 -0.91
CA ARG A 326 21.70 8.31 -0.19
C ARG A 326 22.75 7.66 -1.10
N ALA A 327 22.30 6.99 -2.15
CA ALA A 327 23.17 6.37 -3.15
C ALA A 327 23.69 7.35 -4.21
N GLY A 328 23.49 8.66 -4.07
CA GLY A 328 23.98 9.68 -5.01
C GLY A 328 23.26 9.74 -6.35
N ARG A 329 22.03 9.19 -6.45
CA ARG A 329 21.25 9.18 -7.70
C ARG A 329 20.48 10.49 -7.90
N GLY A 330 20.18 10.81 -9.16
CA GLY A 330 19.18 11.83 -9.48
C GLY A 330 17.78 11.35 -9.13
N VAL A 331 17.02 12.20 -8.47
CA VAL A 331 15.66 11.88 -8.01
C VAL A 331 14.72 13.02 -8.35
N LEU A 332 13.61 12.69 -9.00
CA LEU A 332 12.47 13.61 -9.18
C LEU A 332 11.28 13.05 -8.40
N VAL A 333 10.62 13.91 -7.62
CA VAL A 333 9.37 13.57 -6.91
C VAL A 333 8.31 14.59 -7.25
N ILE A 334 7.15 14.12 -7.73
CA ILE A 334 5.96 14.97 -7.94
C ILE A 334 4.93 14.62 -6.88
N ASP A 335 4.60 15.60 -6.04
CA ASP A 335 3.71 15.45 -4.90
C ASP A 335 2.56 16.48 -4.95
N PRO A 336 1.31 16.04 -5.14
CA PRO A 336 0.14 16.93 -5.18
C PRO A 336 -0.31 17.43 -3.81
N LYS A 337 0.24 16.90 -2.71
CA LYS A 337 -0.15 17.22 -1.32
C LYS A 337 0.93 17.94 -0.52
N THR A 338 2.17 17.89 -0.98
CA THR A 338 3.38 18.43 -0.34
C THR A 338 3.89 17.69 0.90
N ASP A 339 3.15 16.73 1.42
CA ASP A 339 3.54 15.96 2.60
C ASP A 339 4.76 15.08 2.33
N LEU A 340 4.77 14.37 1.18
CA LEU A 340 5.89 13.53 0.76
C LEU A 340 7.17 14.37 0.55
N VAL A 341 7.04 15.54 -0.09
CA VAL A 341 8.18 16.48 -0.25
C VAL A 341 8.71 16.93 1.09
N THR A 342 7.84 17.28 2.03
CA THR A 342 8.23 17.72 3.38
C THR A 342 8.91 16.59 4.17
N ASP A 343 8.38 15.37 4.08
CA ASP A 343 8.96 14.18 4.69
C ASP A 343 10.35 13.87 4.15
N LEU A 344 10.57 14.03 2.84
CA LEU A 344 11.87 13.84 2.22
C LEU A 344 12.86 14.93 2.66
N LEU A 345 12.48 16.21 2.59
CA LEU A 345 13.33 17.33 3.00
C LEU A 345 13.84 17.16 4.43
N ALA A 346 12.99 16.68 5.33
CA ALA A 346 13.38 16.42 6.72
C ALA A 346 14.45 15.33 6.87
N ARG A 347 14.74 14.53 5.82
CA ARG A 347 15.54 13.30 5.92
C ARG A 347 16.63 13.18 4.86
N ILE A 348 16.80 14.19 4.00
CA ILE A 348 17.92 14.22 3.04
C ILE A 348 19.22 14.37 3.80
N PRO A 349 20.26 13.57 3.50
CA PRO A 349 21.55 13.67 4.14
C PRO A 349 22.20 15.06 3.93
N PRO A 350 22.89 15.63 4.94
CA PRO A 350 23.47 16.98 4.87
C PRO A 350 24.41 17.19 3.68
N GLU A 351 25.17 16.18 3.30
CA GLU A 351 26.09 16.22 2.16
C GLU A 351 25.40 16.45 0.83
N ARG A 352 24.10 16.16 0.73
CA ARG A 352 23.29 16.37 -0.49
C ARG A 352 22.36 17.57 -0.43
N HIS A 353 22.36 18.38 0.64
CA HIS A 353 21.49 19.55 0.76
C HIS A 353 21.71 20.56 -0.37
N HIS A 354 22.96 20.71 -0.83
CA HIS A 354 23.33 21.62 -1.91
C HIS A 354 22.82 21.20 -3.30
N GLU A 355 22.34 19.97 -3.44
CA GLU A 355 21.79 19.41 -4.68
C GLU A 355 20.26 19.47 -4.75
N VAL A 356 19.61 19.94 -3.68
CA VAL A 356 18.15 19.97 -3.57
C VAL A 356 17.59 21.18 -4.33
N VAL A 357 16.63 20.89 -5.19
CA VAL A 357 15.82 21.88 -5.92
C VAL A 357 14.35 21.66 -5.57
N VAL A 358 13.70 22.64 -4.95
CA VAL A 358 12.29 22.58 -4.61
C VAL A 358 11.51 23.46 -5.58
N VAL A 359 10.71 22.83 -6.44
CA VAL A 359 9.78 23.53 -7.34
C VAL A 359 8.46 23.70 -6.58
N ASP A 360 8.26 24.89 -6.03
CA ASP A 360 7.05 25.27 -5.30
C ASP A 360 6.47 26.56 -5.89
N PRO A 361 5.41 26.48 -6.71
CA PRO A 361 4.80 27.65 -7.33
C PRO A 361 4.19 28.66 -6.34
N THR A 362 3.92 28.21 -5.10
CA THR A 362 3.34 29.08 -4.06
C THR A 362 4.37 29.87 -3.26
N SER A 363 5.66 29.59 -3.50
CA SER A 363 6.77 30.31 -2.87
C SER A 363 6.82 31.78 -3.30
N SER A 364 7.29 32.67 -2.42
CA SER A 364 7.63 34.05 -2.78
C SER A 364 8.80 34.14 -3.76
N ARG A 365 9.60 33.09 -3.86
CA ARG A 365 10.70 32.93 -4.81
C ARG A 365 10.56 31.61 -5.56
N PRO A 366 9.59 31.49 -6.51
CA PRO A 366 9.36 30.24 -7.22
C PRO A 366 10.53 29.90 -8.16
N VAL A 367 10.87 28.62 -8.22
CA VAL A 367 11.78 28.10 -9.26
C VAL A 367 11.03 28.11 -10.59
N GLY A 368 11.64 28.71 -11.61
CA GLY A 368 11.04 28.81 -12.93
C GLY A 368 10.93 27.47 -13.65
N LEU A 369 9.84 27.30 -14.35
CA LEU A 369 9.60 26.22 -15.27
C LEU A 369 9.22 26.81 -16.62
N ASN A 370 10.19 26.88 -17.55
CA ASN A 370 9.93 27.29 -18.91
C ASN A 370 9.99 26.08 -19.86
N PRO A 371 8.85 25.49 -20.25
CA PRO A 371 8.84 24.33 -21.15
C PRO A 371 9.50 24.60 -22.51
N LEU A 372 9.59 25.88 -22.92
CA LEU A 372 10.19 26.30 -24.19
C LEU A 372 11.70 26.53 -24.10
N ALA A 373 12.29 26.66 -22.89
CA ALA A 373 13.71 26.93 -22.70
C ALA A 373 14.61 25.80 -23.26
N ALA A 374 14.18 24.57 -23.24
CA ALA A 374 14.91 23.42 -23.77
C ALA A 374 15.22 23.52 -25.28
N ALA A 375 14.54 24.43 -25.99
CA ALA A 375 14.77 24.71 -27.40
C ALA A 375 16.03 25.58 -27.66
N THR A 376 16.69 26.13 -26.62
CA THR A 376 17.72 27.17 -26.79
C THR A 376 19.17 26.65 -26.65
N GLY A 377 19.41 25.38 -26.31
CA GLY A 377 20.74 24.78 -26.17
C GLY A 377 21.47 24.49 -27.49
N PRO A 378 22.74 24.02 -27.45
CA PRO A 378 23.55 23.73 -28.64
C PRO A 378 22.98 22.61 -29.54
N ARG A 379 22.01 21.84 -29.05
CA ARG A 379 21.23 20.85 -29.81
C ARG A 379 19.76 21.29 -29.87
N ARG A 380 19.52 22.47 -30.44
CA ARG A 380 18.17 23.04 -30.58
C ARG A 380 17.26 22.09 -31.36
N GLN A 381 16.16 21.69 -30.75
CA GLN A 381 15.08 20.93 -31.40
C GLN A 381 13.73 21.56 -31.03
N PRO A 382 13.49 22.82 -31.50
CA PRO A 382 12.28 23.56 -31.16
C PRO A 382 11.00 22.81 -31.56
N GLU A 383 11.07 21.99 -32.60
CA GLU A 383 9.96 21.15 -33.07
C GLU A 383 9.57 20.13 -32.00
N ILE A 384 10.54 19.37 -31.46
CA ILE A 384 10.26 18.35 -30.42
C ILE A 384 9.70 19.00 -29.16
N VAL A 385 10.23 20.17 -28.79
CA VAL A 385 9.76 20.91 -27.62
C VAL A 385 8.32 21.40 -27.83
N ALA A 386 8.03 22.00 -29.00
CA ALA A 386 6.68 22.46 -29.35
C ALA A 386 5.69 21.31 -29.38
N ASP A 387 6.05 20.17 -29.98
CA ASP A 387 5.23 18.97 -30.06
C ASP A 387 4.95 18.37 -28.69
N SER A 388 5.93 18.38 -27.77
CA SER A 388 5.75 17.88 -26.41
C SER A 388 4.77 18.73 -25.62
N VAL A 389 4.87 20.07 -25.73
CA VAL A 389 3.92 21.00 -25.09
C VAL A 389 2.54 20.86 -25.72
N LEU A 390 2.45 20.73 -27.06
CA LEU A 390 1.20 20.53 -27.78
C LEU A 390 0.51 19.24 -27.34
N ALA A 391 1.25 18.14 -27.25
CA ALA A 391 0.73 16.86 -26.76
C ALA A 391 0.21 16.95 -25.32
N THR A 392 0.89 17.71 -24.47
CA THR A 392 0.43 17.97 -23.09
C THR A 392 -0.92 18.70 -23.09
N PHE A 393 -1.07 19.75 -23.89
CA PHE A 393 -2.36 20.46 -24.01
C PHE A 393 -3.45 19.57 -24.64
N LYS A 394 -3.12 18.76 -25.66
CA LYS A 394 -4.04 17.83 -26.29
C LYS A 394 -4.59 16.81 -25.30
N THR A 395 -3.74 16.28 -24.42
CA THR A 395 -4.15 15.34 -23.37
C THR A 395 -4.99 16.02 -22.29
N LEU A 396 -4.61 17.23 -21.87
CA LEU A 396 -5.33 17.96 -20.82
C LEU A 396 -6.74 18.42 -21.26
N PHE A 397 -6.93 18.69 -22.56
CA PHE A 397 -8.17 19.23 -23.12
C PHE A 397 -8.81 18.31 -24.16
N ALA A 398 -8.60 16.98 -24.04
CA ALA A 398 -9.02 15.99 -25.03
C ALA A 398 -10.49 16.12 -25.44
N ASP A 399 -11.39 16.34 -24.47
CA ASP A 399 -12.84 16.44 -24.72
C ASP A 399 -13.27 17.68 -25.54
N ALA A 400 -12.41 18.70 -25.60
CA ALA A 400 -12.68 19.97 -26.30
C ALA A 400 -11.59 20.30 -27.32
N TRP A 401 -10.90 19.28 -27.87
CA TRP A 401 -9.85 19.45 -28.86
C TRP A 401 -10.40 19.45 -30.27
N GLY A 402 -9.91 20.34 -31.12
CA GLY A 402 -10.33 20.43 -32.51
C GLY A 402 -9.19 20.84 -33.43
N VAL A 403 -9.36 20.56 -34.73
CA VAL A 403 -8.32 20.80 -35.77
C VAL A 403 -7.81 22.25 -35.76
N ARG A 404 -8.69 23.23 -35.55
CA ARG A 404 -8.31 24.65 -35.51
C ARG A 404 -7.49 25.01 -34.28
N ILE A 405 -7.81 24.42 -33.12
CA ILE A 405 -7.02 24.60 -31.90
C ILE A 405 -5.61 24.04 -32.12
N GLU A 406 -5.52 22.84 -32.69
CA GLU A 406 -4.25 22.19 -33.01
C GLU A 406 -3.42 23.05 -33.96
N GLN A 407 -4.01 23.54 -35.04
CA GLN A 407 -3.32 24.39 -36.02
C GLN A 407 -2.78 25.68 -35.40
N VAL A 408 -3.61 26.41 -34.64
CA VAL A 408 -3.21 27.69 -34.00
C VAL A 408 -2.15 27.46 -32.95
N LEU A 409 -2.28 26.44 -32.11
CA LEU A 409 -1.30 26.11 -31.08
C LEU A 409 0.01 25.62 -31.68
N THR A 410 -0.01 24.77 -32.71
CA THR A 410 1.22 24.30 -33.39
C THR A 410 2.02 25.48 -33.92
N ALA A 411 1.41 26.37 -34.68
CA ALA A 411 2.10 27.55 -35.21
C ALA A 411 2.62 28.47 -34.11
N SER A 412 1.82 28.69 -33.05
CA SER A 412 2.20 29.53 -31.93
C SER A 412 3.36 28.95 -31.12
N LEU A 413 3.28 27.69 -30.79
CA LEU A 413 4.31 27.00 -30.00
C LEU A 413 5.63 26.89 -30.76
N LEU A 414 5.59 26.58 -32.06
CA LEU A 414 6.80 26.56 -32.91
C LEU A 414 7.43 27.96 -32.98
N THR A 415 6.65 29.03 -33.18
CA THR A 415 7.14 30.42 -33.21
C THR A 415 7.79 30.77 -31.86
N LEU A 416 7.15 30.45 -30.73
CA LEU A 416 7.68 30.74 -29.40
C LEU A 416 8.93 29.89 -29.09
N ALA A 417 8.91 28.59 -29.41
CA ALA A 417 10.05 27.68 -29.15
C ALA A 417 11.32 28.11 -29.93
N ARG A 418 11.15 28.72 -31.11
CA ARG A 418 12.27 29.27 -31.90
C ARG A 418 12.72 30.67 -31.44
N THR A 419 11.90 31.35 -30.61
CA THR A 419 12.20 32.72 -30.12
C THR A 419 12.95 32.65 -28.78
N PRO A 420 14.21 33.12 -28.72
CA PRO A 420 14.96 33.13 -27.45
C PRO A 420 14.24 33.97 -26.37
N GLY A 421 14.17 33.42 -25.16
CA GLY A 421 13.53 34.05 -24.01
C GLY A 421 11.99 34.14 -24.06
N ALA A 422 11.35 33.49 -25.02
CA ALA A 422 9.90 33.36 -25.03
C ALA A 422 9.41 32.33 -24.00
N THR A 423 8.19 32.54 -23.51
CA THR A 423 7.55 31.71 -22.53
C THR A 423 6.10 31.42 -22.94
N LEU A 424 5.42 30.46 -22.26
CA LEU A 424 4.00 30.21 -22.49
C LEU A 424 3.10 31.42 -22.14
N VAL A 425 3.58 32.33 -21.28
CA VAL A 425 2.86 33.55 -20.89
C VAL A 425 2.75 34.52 -22.07
N ASP A 426 3.65 34.45 -23.05
CA ASP A 426 3.62 35.28 -24.26
C ASP A 426 2.56 34.85 -25.27
N LEU A 427 2.03 33.63 -25.16
CA LEU A 427 1.12 33.04 -26.14
C LEU A 427 -0.18 33.83 -26.36
N PRO A 428 -0.92 34.29 -25.33
CA PRO A 428 -2.10 35.14 -25.56
C PRO A 428 -1.79 36.41 -26.31
N LEU A 429 -0.66 37.05 -26.02
CA LEU A 429 -0.27 38.30 -26.70
C LEU A 429 0.22 38.06 -28.13
N LEU A 430 0.89 36.97 -28.41
CA LEU A 430 1.21 36.51 -29.75
C LEU A 430 -0.07 36.44 -30.61
N LEU A 431 -1.16 35.93 -30.02
CA LEU A 431 -2.45 35.77 -30.70
C LEU A 431 -3.24 37.06 -30.83
N THR A 432 -3.22 37.95 -29.81
CA THR A 432 -4.12 39.11 -29.76
C THR A 432 -3.46 40.43 -30.21
N ASN A 433 -2.13 40.58 -30.08
CA ASN A 433 -1.42 41.80 -30.36
C ASN A 433 -0.57 41.71 -31.65
N PRO A 434 -0.99 42.39 -32.75
CA PRO A 434 -0.25 42.34 -34.03
C PRO A 434 1.18 42.87 -33.95
N GLY A 435 1.42 43.90 -33.11
CA GLY A 435 2.76 44.49 -32.93
C GLY A 435 3.70 43.54 -32.21
N MET A 436 3.20 42.82 -31.16
CA MET A 436 3.96 41.80 -30.44
C MET A 436 4.24 40.59 -31.32
N ARG A 437 3.23 40.17 -32.09
CA ARG A 437 3.38 39.04 -33.02
C ARG A 437 4.46 39.30 -34.06
N ARG A 438 4.45 40.46 -34.71
CA ARG A 438 5.48 40.84 -35.69
C ARG A 438 6.87 40.89 -35.06
N ARG A 439 7.00 41.41 -33.84
CA ARG A 439 8.28 41.49 -33.12
C ARG A 439 8.79 40.10 -32.75
N ILE A 440 7.92 39.16 -32.36
CA ILE A 440 8.30 37.76 -32.01
C ILE A 440 8.65 37.03 -33.31
N ALA A 441 7.84 37.06 -34.33
CA ALA A 441 8.08 36.36 -35.60
C ALA A 441 9.38 36.83 -36.28
N ALA A 442 9.70 38.11 -36.21
CA ALA A 442 10.95 38.66 -36.74
C ALA A 442 12.22 38.11 -36.07
N LYS A 443 12.13 37.60 -34.84
CA LYS A 443 13.26 36.96 -34.15
C LYS A 443 13.50 35.49 -34.55
N ALA A 444 12.52 34.85 -35.18
CA ALA A 444 12.54 33.44 -35.58
C ALA A 444 11.91 33.26 -36.98
N PRO A 445 12.50 33.84 -38.06
CA PRO A 445 11.93 33.82 -39.39
C PRO A 445 11.89 32.36 -39.92
N ASP A 446 10.73 32.01 -40.51
CA ASP A 446 10.49 30.70 -41.13
C ASP A 446 9.57 30.89 -42.36
N PRO A 447 10.12 31.36 -43.49
CA PRO A 447 9.35 31.74 -44.69
C PRO A 447 8.54 30.57 -45.30
N LEU A 448 8.98 29.34 -45.10
CA LEU A 448 8.29 28.14 -45.62
C LEU A 448 7.29 27.52 -44.63
N GLY A 449 7.30 27.94 -43.37
CA GLY A 449 6.48 27.40 -42.31
C GLY A 449 5.61 28.41 -41.59
N THR A 450 6.04 28.85 -40.40
CA THR A 450 5.22 29.71 -39.52
C THR A 450 4.90 31.08 -40.10
N ASP A 451 5.77 31.65 -40.96
CA ASP A 451 5.51 32.98 -41.53
C ASP A 451 4.30 32.95 -42.47
N GLN A 452 4.10 31.87 -43.25
CA GLN A 452 2.90 31.73 -44.10
C GLN A 452 1.62 31.61 -43.27
N PHE A 453 1.69 30.91 -42.16
CA PHE A 453 0.55 30.84 -41.24
C PHE A 453 0.22 32.23 -40.68
N TRP A 454 1.21 32.98 -40.21
CA TRP A 454 0.99 34.33 -39.69
C TRP A 454 0.51 35.33 -40.75
N ALA A 455 1.00 35.23 -41.97
CA ALA A 455 0.49 36.06 -43.09
C ALA A 455 -1.01 35.77 -43.34
N THR A 456 -1.39 34.51 -43.38
CA THR A 456 -2.80 34.08 -43.52
C THR A 456 -3.65 34.56 -42.33
N TYR A 457 -3.12 34.44 -41.13
CA TYR A 457 -3.78 34.86 -39.89
C TYR A 457 -3.97 36.36 -39.82
N ASP A 458 -2.99 37.15 -40.23
CA ASP A 458 -3.06 38.63 -40.25
C ASP A 458 -4.01 39.14 -41.34
N ALA A 459 -4.23 38.40 -42.41
CA ALA A 459 -5.19 38.73 -43.46
C ALA A 459 -6.66 38.51 -43.03
N LEU A 460 -6.92 37.78 -41.95
CA LEU A 460 -8.28 37.58 -41.44
C LEU A 460 -8.88 38.87 -40.88
N SER A 461 -10.19 39.03 -41.02
CA SER A 461 -10.93 40.07 -40.33
C SER A 461 -10.84 39.89 -38.80
N GLU A 462 -11.03 40.93 -38.04
CA GLU A 462 -10.99 40.89 -36.58
C GLU A 462 -11.97 39.85 -36.00
N ALA A 463 -13.18 39.79 -36.52
CA ALA A 463 -14.20 38.82 -36.13
C ALA A 463 -13.75 37.38 -36.40
N GLN A 464 -13.16 37.13 -37.57
CA GLN A 464 -12.61 35.82 -37.92
C GLN A 464 -11.43 35.43 -37.02
N ARG A 465 -10.50 36.36 -36.73
CA ARG A 465 -9.40 36.13 -35.80
C ARG A 465 -9.89 35.76 -34.41
N LEU A 466 -10.83 36.53 -33.86
CA LEU A 466 -11.44 36.27 -32.57
C LEU A 466 -12.08 34.86 -32.53
N GLN A 467 -12.81 34.48 -33.59
CA GLN A 467 -13.38 33.14 -33.70
C GLN A 467 -12.31 32.03 -33.73
N TRP A 468 -11.14 32.28 -34.33
CA TRP A 468 -10.05 31.30 -34.38
C TRP A 468 -9.36 31.11 -33.04
N ILE A 469 -9.13 32.19 -32.29
CA ILE A 469 -8.34 32.15 -31.06
C ILE A 469 -9.16 31.94 -29.79
N ALA A 470 -10.47 32.27 -29.82
CA ALA A 470 -11.31 32.11 -28.60
C ALA A 470 -11.23 30.74 -27.98
N PRO A 471 -11.29 29.60 -28.73
CA PRO A 471 -11.16 28.27 -28.13
C PRO A 471 -9.80 28.04 -27.47
N VAL A 472 -8.72 28.63 -27.96
CA VAL A 472 -7.36 28.54 -27.40
C VAL A 472 -7.26 29.38 -26.14
N LEU A 473 -7.71 30.68 -26.23
CA LEU A 473 -7.66 31.59 -25.11
C LEU A 473 -8.50 31.13 -23.93
N ASN A 474 -9.71 30.59 -24.19
CA ASN A 474 -10.58 30.04 -23.14
C ASN A 474 -9.93 28.91 -22.37
N LYS A 475 -8.99 28.17 -22.97
CA LYS A 475 -8.24 27.11 -22.28
C LYS A 475 -7.02 27.61 -21.51
N LEU A 476 -6.37 28.66 -22.00
CA LEU A 476 -5.11 29.16 -21.43
C LEU A 476 -5.31 30.27 -20.40
N GLN A 477 -6.25 31.18 -20.63
CA GLN A 477 -6.50 32.33 -19.72
C GLN A 477 -6.78 31.90 -18.27
N PRO A 478 -7.59 30.89 -17.96
CA PRO A 478 -7.84 30.48 -16.57
C PRO A 478 -6.57 30.15 -15.79
N PHE A 479 -5.52 29.72 -16.47
CA PHE A 479 -4.23 29.43 -15.86
C PHE A 479 -3.34 30.67 -15.77
N LEU A 480 -3.23 31.44 -16.84
CA LEU A 480 -2.32 32.58 -16.94
C LEU A 480 -2.78 33.80 -16.13
N ILE A 481 -4.06 33.89 -15.77
CA ILE A 481 -4.58 34.88 -14.82
C ILE A 481 -4.04 34.65 -13.40
N ARG A 482 -3.70 33.41 -13.05
CA ARG A 482 -3.24 33.06 -11.70
C ARG A 482 -1.78 33.45 -11.50
N PRO A 483 -1.46 34.31 -10.50
CA PRO A 483 -0.09 34.83 -10.29
C PRO A 483 0.94 33.68 -10.15
N HIS A 484 0.67 32.65 -9.35
CA HIS A 484 1.60 31.55 -9.13
C HIS A 484 2.01 30.80 -10.41
N LEU A 485 1.08 30.62 -11.36
CA LEU A 485 1.40 30.00 -12.63
C LEU A 485 2.19 30.94 -13.53
N ARG A 486 1.76 32.22 -13.57
CA ARG A 486 2.41 33.22 -14.37
C ARG A 486 3.86 33.44 -13.94
N THR A 487 4.14 33.51 -12.63
CA THR A 487 5.50 33.69 -12.12
C THR A 487 6.35 32.42 -12.30
N THR A 488 5.76 31.21 -12.25
CA THR A 488 6.49 29.97 -12.50
C THR A 488 6.78 29.77 -13.99
N LEU A 489 5.79 29.98 -14.87
CA LEU A 489 5.90 29.72 -16.31
C LEU A 489 6.47 30.92 -17.12
N GLY A 490 6.54 32.10 -16.51
CA GLY A 490 6.91 33.35 -17.17
C GLY A 490 8.40 33.69 -17.06
N GLN A 491 9.21 32.92 -16.39
CA GLN A 491 10.65 33.14 -16.30
C GLN A 491 11.31 32.78 -17.63
N ALA A 492 11.84 33.77 -18.34
CA ALA A 492 12.48 33.58 -19.64
C ALA A 492 13.74 32.68 -19.54
N GLU A 493 14.53 32.95 -18.53
CA GLU A 493 15.76 32.26 -18.21
C GLU A 493 15.67 31.70 -16.75
N PRO A 494 15.11 30.51 -16.55
CA PRO A 494 15.08 29.88 -15.23
C PRO A 494 16.49 29.68 -14.66
N CYS A 495 16.65 29.93 -13.35
CA CYS A 495 17.95 29.69 -12.67
C CYS A 495 18.27 28.19 -12.51
N PHE A 496 17.33 27.30 -12.78
CA PHE A 496 17.50 25.86 -12.75
C PHE A 496 17.22 25.25 -14.12
N ASP A 497 18.14 24.44 -14.61
CA ASP A 497 17.93 23.63 -15.81
C ASP A 497 17.54 22.19 -15.41
N LEU A 498 16.36 21.76 -15.86
CA LEU A 498 15.85 20.41 -15.58
C LEU A 498 16.77 19.28 -16.09
N SER A 499 17.62 19.54 -17.08
CA SER A 499 18.62 18.59 -17.54
C SER A 499 19.64 18.22 -16.46
N GLU A 500 19.83 19.05 -15.42
CA GLU A 500 20.73 18.76 -14.29
C GLU A 500 20.24 17.57 -13.45
N LEU A 501 18.96 17.24 -13.48
CA LEU A 501 18.45 15.99 -12.92
C LEU A 501 19.17 14.78 -13.51
N LEU A 502 19.39 14.79 -14.82
CA LEU A 502 19.96 13.68 -15.58
C LEU A 502 21.50 13.72 -15.64
N THR A 503 22.09 14.93 -15.64
CA THR A 503 23.52 15.14 -15.84
C THR A 503 24.31 15.31 -14.54
N ARG A 504 23.73 16.01 -13.56
CA ARG A 504 24.34 16.29 -12.25
C ARG A 504 23.68 15.54 -11.09
N HIS A 505 22.66 14.71 -11.38
CA HIS A 505 21.95 13.90 -10.39
C HIS A 505 21.30 14.72 -9.27
N ARG A 506 20.73 15.88 -9.63
CA ARG A 506 20.02 16.74 -8.68
C ARG A 506 18.81 16.01 -8.05
N ILE A 507 18.43 16.47 -6.88
CA ILE A 507 17.23 16.06 -6.17
C ILE A 507 16.16 17.13 -6.45
N VAL A 508 15.21 16.82 -7.32
CA VAL A 508 14.14 17.75 -7.72
C VAL A 508 12.84 17.36 -7.03
N LEU A 509 12.37 18.19 -6.12
CA LEU A 509 11.14 17.95 -5.36
C LEU A 509 10.08 18.95 -5.80
N VAL A 510 9.00 18.47 -6.38
CA VAL A 510 7.93 19.27 -6.99
C VAL A 510 6.70 19.24 -6.09
N ALA A 511 6.47 20.34 -5.40
CA ALA A 511 5.38 20.52 -4.43
C ALA A 511 4.19 21.21 -5.10
N LEU A 512 3.24 20.45 -5.63
CA LEU A 512 2.07 20.95 -6.34
C LEU A 512 0.83 20.96 -5.43
N ASN A 513 0.84 21.81 -4.41
CA ASN A 513 -0.25 21.90 -3.45
C ASN A 513 -1.61 22.19 -4.12
N LYS A 514 -2.39 21.15 -4.40
CA LYS A 514 -3.71 21.27 -5.02
C LYS A 514 -4.68 22.15 -4.24
N GLY A 515 -4.54 22.24 -2.93
CA GLY A 515 -5.37 23.08 -2.08
C GLY A 515 -5.15 24.59 -2.33
N LEU A 516 -3.91 24.98 -2.61
CA LEU A 516 -3.55 26.38 -2.87
C LEU A 516 -3.58 26.73 -4.36
N LEU A 517 -3.08 25.84 -5.21
CA LEU A 517 -3.01 26.09 -6.66
C LEU A 517 -4.34 25.81 -7.39
N GLY A 518 -5.18 24.95 -6.83
CA GLY A 518 -6.31 24.35 -7.51
C GLY A 518 -5.88 23.13 -8.35
N ALA A 519 -6.76 22.14 -8.45
CA ALA A 519 -6.46 20.84 -9.07
C ALA A 519 -5.98 20.97 -10.53
N GLU A 520 -6.67 21.79 -11.34
CA GLU A 520 -6.34 21.99 -12.75
C GLU A 520 -4.97 22.64 -12.96
N SER A 521 -4.62 23.61 -12.10
CA SER A 521 -3.31 24.29 -12.16
C SER A 521 -2.17 23.35 -11.81
N ALA A 522 -2.35 22.55 -10.75
CA ALA A 522 -1.38 21.54 -10.34
C ALA A 522 -1.20 20.49 -11.45
N ARG A 523 -2.31 20.06 -12.06
CA ARG A 523 -2.30 19.11 -13.19
C ARG A 523 -1.53 19.67 -14.39
N LEU A 524 -1.80 20.93 -14.77
CA LEU A 524 -1.09 21.58 -15.87
C LEU A 524 0.42 21.66 -15.62
N LEU A 525 0.85 22.17 -14.44
CA LEU A 525 2.26 22.31 -14.12
C LEU A 525 2.99 20.96 -14.09
N GLY A 526 2.41 19.96 -13.45
CA GLY A 526 3.02 18.63 -13.41
C GLY A 526 3.10 17.97 -14.78
N SER A 527 2.06 18.12 -15.62
CA SER A 527 2.08 17.60 -16.98
C SER A 527 3.08 18.35 -17.88
N LEU A 528 3.21 19.67 -17.76
CA LEU A 528 4.24 20.46 -18.48
C LEU A 528 5.65 20.06 -18.03
N LEU A 529 5.86 19.81 -16.74
CA LEU A 529 7.15 19.34 -16.22
C LEU A 529 7.54 17.99 -16.84
N ILE A 530 6.61 17.03 -16.86
CA ILE A 530 6.84 15.71 -17.49
C ILE A 530 7.04 15.88 -19.00
N GLY A 531 6.25 16.72 -19.65
CA GLY A 531 6.41 17.05 -21.08
C GLY A 531 7.78 17.67 -21.39
N GLN A 532 8.31 18.54 -20.52
CA GLN A 532 9.66 19.09 -20.65
C GLN A 532 10.75 18.05 -20.39
N LEU A 533 10.52 17.15 -19.42
CA LEU A 533 11.50 16.12 -19.05
C LEU A 533 11.65 15.03 -20.12
N TRP A 534 10.55 14.70 -20.81
CA TRP A 534 10.53 13.61 -21.78
C TRP A 534 11.54 13.76 -22.93
N PRO A 535 11.64 14.89 -23.65
CA PRO A 535 12.67 15.12 -24.65
C PRO A 535 14.10 15.01 -24.08
N LEU A 536 14.31 15.45 -22.83
CA LEU A 536 15.62 15.32 -22.16
C LEU A 536 15.97 13.87 -21.88
N ILE A 537 15.00 13.04 -21.53
CA ILE A 537 15.18 11.59 -21.38
C ILE A 537 15.54 10.97 -22.73
N LEU A 538 14.80 11.29 -23.80
CA LEU A 538 15.07 10.78 -25.14
C LEU A 538 16.48 11.18 -25.65
N ALA A 539 16.93 12.39 -25.35
CA ALA A 539 18.26 12.87 -25.72
C ALA A 539 19.41 12.03 -25.14
N ARG A 540 19.15 11.26 -24.06
CA ARG A 540 20.14 10.30 -23.49
C ARG A 540 20.48 9.16 -24.44
N ALA A 541 19.68 8.91 -25.47
CA ALA A 541 19.99 7.92 -26.50
C ALA A 541 21.35 8.20 -27.18
N ALA A 542 21.77 9.46 -27.26
CA ALA A 542 23.05 9.86 -27.83
C ALA A 542 24.27 9.49 -26.96
N ALA A 543 24.07 9.16 -25.68
CA ALA A 543 25.13 8.73 -24.78
C ALA A 543 25.25 7.19 -24.76
N PRO A 544 26.47 6.62 -24.64
CA PRO A 544 26.66 5.18 -24.43
C PRO A 544 25.88 4.69 -23.18
N ALA A 545 25.38 3.45 -23.23
CA ALA A 545 24.54 2.89 -22.16
C ALA A 545 25.25 2.90 -20.79
N GLU A 546 26.54 2.64 -20.76
CA GLU A 546 27.40 2.58 -19.56
C GLU A 546 27.53 3.95 -18.87
N ARG A 547 27.34 5.04 -19.61
CA ARG A 547 27.38 6.41 -19.10
C ARG A 547 26.02 6.93 -18.66
N ARG A 548 24.93 6.18 -18.89
CA ARG A 548 23.57 6.54 -18.49
C ARG A 548 23.33 6.16 -17.04
N ARG A 549 23.85 6.95 -16.08
CA ARG A 549 23.54 6.72 -14.66
C ARG A 549 22.04 6.72 -14.43
N ILE A 550 21.55 5.81 -13.59
CA ILE A 550 20.12 5.63 -13.37
C ILE A 550 19.56 6.81 -12.57
N VAL A 551 18.39 7.29 -13.00
CA VAL A 551 17.59 8.34 -12.36
C VAL A 551 16.24 7.77 -12.02
N SER A 552 15.73 8.08 -10.82
CA SER A 552 14.42 7.62 -10.34
C SER A 552 13.40 8.77 -10.33
N ILE A 553 12.24 8.51 -10.90
CA ILE A 553 11.11 9.44 -10.97
C ILE A 553 9.95 8.86 -10.17
N TYR A 554 9.51 9.59 -9.16
CA TYR A 554 8.42 9.24 -8.26
C TYR A 554 7.23 10.15 -8.55
N ILE A 555 6.09 9.59 -8.90
CA ILE A 555 4.87 10.34 -9.20
C ILE A 555 3.74 9.83 -8.31
N ASP A 556 3.34 10.65 -7.34
CA ASP A 556 2.11 10.39 -6.59
C ASP A 556 0.91 10.92 -7.38
N GLU A 557 -0.22 10.20 -7.36
CA GLU A 557 -1.42 10.47 -8.16
C GLU A 557 -1.11 10.57 -9.68
N VAL A 558 -0.51 9.52 -10.20
CA VAL A 558 0.03 9.46 -11.58
C VAL A 558 -0.99 9.82 -12.67
N GLN A 559 -2.27 9.56 -12.45
CA GLN A 559 -3.36 9.88 -13.38
C GLN A 559 -3.47 11.38 -13.71
N ASP A 560 -2.95 12.24 -12.83
CA ASP A 560 -3.03 13.69 -13.03
C ASP A 560 -1.91 14.25 -13.92
N TYR A 561 -0.78 13.55 -14.01
CA TYR A 561 0.45 14.13 -14.55
C TYR A 561 1.04 13.39 -15.75
N LEU A 562 0.68 12.14 -15.96
CA LEU A 562 1.31 11.33 -16.99
C LEU A 562 0.67 11.57 -18.37
N ALA A 563 0.95 12.76 -18.92
CA ALA A 563 0.57 13.18 -20.27
C ALA A 563 1.80 13.08 -21.19
N LEU A 564 2.24 11.87 -21.52
CA LEU A 564 3.37 11.65 -22.42
C LEU A 564 2.90 11.64 -23.89
N PRO A 565 3.73 12.12 -24.84
CA PRO A 565 3.45 11.98 -26.27
C PRO A 565 3.49 10.48 -26.66
N GLY A 566 2.44 9.98 -27.26
CA GLY A 566 2.36 8.59 -27.74
C GLY A 566 1.80 7.59 -26.73
N ASP A 567 2.08 6.31 -26.95
CA ASP A 567 1.65 5.23 -26.07
C ASP A 567 2.54 5.18 -24.81
N LEU A 568 1.90 5.17 -23.63
CA LEU A 568 2.60 5.05 -22.34
C LEU A 568 3.43 3.76 -22.27
N SER A 569 2.95 2.68 -22.85
CA SER A 569 3.66 1.39 -22.88
C SER A 569 5.02 1.54 -23.52
N ASP A 570 5.06 2.17 -24.70
CA ASP A 570 6.29 2.43 -25.45
C ASP A 570 7.19 3.42 -24.69
N ALA A 571 6.60 4.45 -24.09
CA ALA A 571 7.34 5.44 -23.32
C ALA A 571 8.04 4.80 -22.09
N LEU A 572 7.36 3.95 -21.34
CA LEU A 572 7.96 3.23 -20.21
C LEU A 572 9.06 2.26 -20.68
N ALA A 573 8.82 1.50 -21.76
CA ALA A 573 9.83 0.61 -22.32
C ALA A 573 11.10 1.38 -22.78
N GLN A 574 10.92 2.55 -23.41
CA GLN A 574 12.03 3.42 -23.81
C GLN A 574 12.78 3.99 -22.61
N ALA A 575 12.08 4.48 -21.59
CA ALA A 575 12.66 5.04 -20.37
C ALA A 575 13.61 4.04 -19.68
N ARG A 576 13.23 2.76 -19.63
CA ARG A 576 14.08 1.67 -19.14
C ARG A 576 15.42 1.66 -19.85
N SER A 577 15.43 1.65 -21.18
CA SER A 577 16.65 1.58 -21.99
C SER A 577 17.53 2.82 -21.81
N LEU A 578 16.92 3.95 -21.45
CA LEU A 578 17.58 5.24 -21.22
C LEU A 578 17.99 5.46 -19.75
N GLY A 579 17.87 4.43 -18.89
CA GLY A 579 18.29 4.48 -17.50
C GLY A 579 17.37 5.32 -16.61
N VAL A 580 16.05 5.32 -16.86
CA VAL A 580 15.07 6.04 -16.05
C VAL A 580 14.07 5.06 -15.45
N ALA A 581 14.00 5.05 -14.11
CA ALA A 581 13.07 4.23 -13.35
C ALA A 581 11.85 5.06 -12.92
N PHE A 582 10.65 4.61 -13.26
CA PHE A 582 9.41 5.24 -12.79
C PHE A 582 8.82 4.48 -11.61
N HIS A 583 8.43 5.22 -10.57
CA HIS A 583 7.69 4.75 -9.41
C HIS A 583 6.35 5.50 -9.38
N LEU A 584 5.28 4.79 -9.73
CA LEU A 584 3.97 5.37 -10.03
C LEU A 584 2.98 4.98 -8.94
N ALA A 585 2.33 5.95 -8.29
CA ALA A 585 1.32 5.69 -7.28
C ALA A 585 -0.07 6.18 -7.72
N HIS A 586 -1.09 5.39 -7.43
CA HIS A 586 -2.49 5.77 -7.61
C HIS A 586 -3.38 5.15 -6.52
N GLN A 587 -4.59 5.69 -6.33
CA GLN A 587 -5.46 5.26 -5.22
C GLN A 587 -6.32 4.05 -5.57
N TYR A 588 -6.93 4.06 -6.75
CA TYR A 588 -7.78 2.98 -7.28
C TYR A 588 -7.68 2.92 -8.80
N ARG A 589 -7.91 1.76 -9.36
CA ARG A 589 -7.64 1.46 -10.77
C ARG A 589 -8.51 2.24 -11.76
N ALA A 590 -9.76 2.54 -11.39
CA ALA A 590 -10.66 3.29 -12.24
C ALA A 590 -10.28 4.76 -12.45
N GLN A 591 -9.34 5.32 -11.66
CA GLN A 591 -8.76 6.64 -11.90
C GLN A 591 -7.93 6.69 -13.19
N LEU A 592 -7.38 5.56 -13.59
CA LEU A 592 -6.54 5.47 -14.78
C LEU A 592 -7.40 5.22 -16.02
N PRO A 593 -7.28 6.04 -17.06
CA PRO A 593 -7.83 5.72 -18.37
C PRO A 593 -7.39 4.33 -18.82
N PRO A 594 -8.21 3.59 -19.59
CA PRO A 594 -7.92 2.19 -19.95
C PRO A 594 -6.55 1.96 -20.58
N HIS A 595 -6.11 2.86 -21.47
CA HIS A 595 -4.79 2.78 -22.11
C HIS A 595 -3.62 3.00 -21.12
N LEU A 596 -3.74 3.96 -20.18
CA LEU A 596 -2.73 4.17 -19.15
C LEU A 596 -2.65 2.98 -18.20
N ARG A 597 -3.79 2.43 -17.80
CA ARG A 597 -3.86 1.24 -16.95
C ARG A 597 -3.19 0.04 -17.61
N ALA A 598 -3.50 -0.23 -18.88
CA ALA A 598 -2.87 -1.33 -19.62
C ALA A 598 -1.35 -1.13 -19.74
N GLY A 599 -0.89 0.08 -20.04
CA GLY A 599 0.54 0.40 -20.15
C GLY A 599 1.29 0.22 -18.82
N ILE A 600 0.70 0.65 -17.69
CA ILE A 600 1.28 0.47 -16.34
C ILE A 600 1.28 -1.01 -15.96
N ASP A 601 0.18 -1.74 -16.18
CA ASP A 601 0.08 -3.17 -15.84
C ASP A 601 1.12 -4.02 -16.58
N ALA A 602 1.43 -3.67 -17.84
CA ALA A 602 2.40 -4.37 -18.67
C ALA A 602 3.85 -4.05 -18.29
N ASN A 603 4.17 -2.79 -18.01
CA ASN A 603 5.55 -2.32 -17.89
C ASN A 603 6.02 -2.12 -16.43
N ALA A 604 5.13 -1.76 -15.50
CA ALA A 604 5.48 -1.66 -14.08
C ALA A 604 5.45 -3.05 -13.43
N ARG A 605 6.57 -3.76 -13.55
CA ARG A 605 6.69 -5.17 -13.17
C ARG A 605 6.86 -5.37 -11.67
N ASN A 606 7.35 -4.36 -10.93
CA ASN A 606 7.31 -4.35 -9.47
C ASN A 606 5.95 -3.82 -9.01
N LYS A 607 5.21 -4.63 -8.28
CA LYS A 607 3.85 -4.29 -7.81
C LYS A 607 3.82 -4.25 -6.29
N ILE A 608 3.35 -3.15 -5.71
CA ILE A 608 3.16 -2.96 -4.27
C ILE A 608 1.70 -2.58 -4.05
N VAL A 609 0.95 -3.47 -3.43
CA VAL A 609 -0.51 -3.35 -3.27
C VAL A 609 -0.86 -3.28 -1.79
N PHE A 610 -1.52 -2.21 -1.40
CA PHE A 610 -2.06 -1.97 -0.06
C PHE A 610 -3.50 -2.47 0.07
N GLY A 611 -4.14 -2.19 1.21
CA GLY A 611 -5.56 -2.52 1.40
C GLY A 611 -6.44 -1.87 0.32
N LEU A 612 -7.33 -2.64 -0.29
CA LEU A 612 -8.12 -2.23 -1.44
C LEU A 612 -9.63 -2.31 -1.16
N ALA A 613 -10.40 -1.50 -1.89
CA ALA A 613 -11.84 -1.68 -2.00
C ALA A 613 -12.19 -2.95 -2.81
N ALA A 614 -13.41 -3.46 -2.66
CA ALA A 614 -13.84 -4.75 -3.21
C ALA A 614 -13.61 -4.89 -4.73
N THR A 615 -13.88 -3.85 -5.52
CA THR A 615 -13.72 -3.86 -6.98
C THR A 615 -12.25 -4.06 -7.38
N ASP A 616 -11.37 -3.22 -6.85
CA ASP A 616 -9.93 -3.30 -7.16
C ASP A 616 -9.31 -4.60 -6.61
N ALA A 617 -9.74 -5.02 -5.40
CA ALA A 617 -9.33 -6.27 -4.80
C ALA A 617 -9.66 -7.46 -5.72
N SER A 618 -10.86 -7.48 -6.31
CA SER A 618 -11.28 -8.51 -7.26
C SER A 618 -10.48 -8.49 -8.57
N GLU A 619 -10.16 -7.30 -9.09
CA GLU A 619 -9.35 -7.17 -10.31
C GLU A 619 -7.90 -7.63 -10.08
N ILE A 620 -7.29 -7.25 -8.95
CA ILE A 620 -5.91 -7.63 -8.63
C ILE A 620 -5.82 -9.12 -8.31
N ALA A 621 -6.78 -9.68 -7.55
CA ALA A 621 -6.79 -11.10 -7.22
C ALA A 621 -6.80 -11.99 -8.48
N ARG A 622 -7.51 -11.61 -9.55
CA ARG A 622 -7.49 -12.33 -10.84
C ARG A 622 -6.10 -12.38 -11.50
N GLN A 623 -5.21 -11.45 -11.16
CA GLN A 623 -3.83 -11.40 -11.68
C GLN A 623 -2.84 -12.12 -10.77
N THR A 624 -3.32 -12.72 -9.68
CA THR A 624 -2.48 -13.38 -8.67
C THR A 624 -2.81 -14.87 -8.62
N VAL A 625 -1.85 -15.65 -8.15
CA VAL A 625 -2.05 -17.06 -7.86
C VAL A 625 -2.10 -17.21 -6.33
N GLY A 626 -3.18 -17.80 -5.81
CA GLY A 626 -3.31 -18.14 -4.39
C GLY A 626 -3.76 -16.98 -3.48
N LEU A 627 -4.09 -15.79 -4.02
CA LEU A 627 -4.69 -14.70 -3.26
C LEU A 627 -6.13 -14.46 -3.69
N GLU A 628 -6.99 -14.17 -2.73
CA GLU A 628 -8.40 -13.87 -2.91
C GLU A 628 -8.69 -12.38 -2.68
N PRO A 629 -9.82 -11.85 -3.17
CA PRO A 629 -10.18 -10.43 -2.93
C PRO A 629 -10.19 -10.05 -1.45
N ALA A 630 -10.62 -10.94 -0.57
CA ALA A 630 -10.65 -10.72 0.87
C ALA A 630 -9.26 -10.45 1.46
N ASP A 631 -8.22 -11.07 0.91
CA ASP A 631 -6.84 -10.86 1.37
C ASP A 631 -6.42 -9.41 1.24
N PHE A 632 -6.76 -8.77 0.10
CA PHE A 632 -6.45 -7.36 -0.15
C PHE A 632 -7.33 -6.41 0.68
N GLN A 633 -8.61 -6.75 0.89
CA GLN A 633 -9.53 -5.93 1.68
C GLN A 633 -9.17 -5.89 3.16
N LEU A 634 -8.60 -6.98 3.67
CA LEU A 634 -8.27 -7.16 5.09
C LEU A 634 -6.87 -6.65 5.46
N LEU A 635 -6.11 -6.09 4.51
CA LEU A 635 -4.79 -5.54 4.79
C LEU A 635 -4.88 -4.39 5.80
N PRO A 636 -4.14 -4.45 6.92
CA PRO A 636 -4.07 -3.32 7.85
C PRO A 636 -3.30 -2.16 7.21
N ARG A 637 -3.40 -0.98 7.83
CA ARG A 637 -2.57 0.17 7.47
C ARG A 637 -1.09 -0.22 7.43
N PHE A 638 -0.36 0.23 6.42
CA PHE A 638 1.03 -0.13 6.11
C PHE A 638 1.26 -1.59 5.69
N GLY A 639 0.24 -2.44 5.79
CA GLY A 639 0.31 -3.80 5.27
C GLY A 639 0.24 -3.83 3.75
N ILE A 640 1.05 -4.68 3.13
CA ILE A 640 1.13 -4.82 1.68
C ILE A 640 1.17 -6.28 1.25
N TYR A 641 0.67 -6.53 0.04
CA TYR A 641 1.16 -7.60 -0.81
C TYR A 641 2.08 -7.01 -1.87
N ALA A 642 3.25 -7.57 -2.02
CA ALA A 642 4.23 -7.12 -3.00
C ALA A 642 4.67 -8.26 -3.91
N ARG A 643 4.85 -7.94 -5.19
CA ARG A 643 5.51 -8.78 -6.16
C ARG A 643 6.68 -7.98 -6.73
N THR A 644 7.88 -8.27 -6.25
CA THR A 644 9.11 -7.61 -6.68
C THR A 644 9.85 -8.47 -7.69
N LEU A 645 10.84 -7.90 -8.34
CA LEU A 645 11.77 -8.61 -9.20
C LEU A 645 13.07 -8.90 -8.45
N TYR A 646 13.75 -9.94 -8.88
CA TYR A 646 15.16 -10.21 -8.54
C TYR A 646 15.91 -10.57 -9.82
N GLN A 647 16.90 -9.78 -10.19
CA GLN A 647 17.68 -9.95 -11.43
C GLN A 647 16.79 -10.06 -12.68
N GLY A 648 15.77 -9.22 -12.76
CA GLY A 648 14.79 -9.21 -13.86
C GLY A 648 13.72 -10.31 -13.82
N GLN A 649 13.81 -11.27 -12.88
CA GLN A 649 12.86 -12.37 -12.75
C GLN A 649 11.78 -12.03 -11.69
N PRO A 650 10.49 -12.25 -11.99
CA PRO A 650 9.42 -12.02 -11.05
C PRO A 650 9.47 -13.01 -9.90
N GLN A 651 9.43 -12.49 -8.68
CA GLN A 651 9.33 -13.27 -7.46
C GLN A 651 7.87 -13.60 -7.14
N PRO A 652 7.59 -14.59 -6.31
CA PRO A 652 6.25 -14.86 -5.79
C PRO A 652 5.68 -13.64 -5.06
N TRP A 653 4.35 -13.54 -5.02
CA TRP A 653 3.68 -12.58 -4.14
C TRP A 653 4.07 -12.84 -2.69
N THR A 654 4.33 -11.79 -1.94
CA THR A 654 4.76 -11.86 -0.54
C THR A 654 3.97 -10.88 0.31
N ARG A 655 3.75 -11.24 1.57
CA ARG A 655 3.10 -10.41 2.58
C ARG A 655 4.17 -9.66 3.38
N ALA A 656 4.07 -8.33 3.42
CA ALA A 656 5.03 -7.50 4.14
C ALA A 656 4.33 -6.30 4.82
N THR A 657 5.08 -5.56 5.62
CA THR A 657 4.67 -4.28 6.21
C THR A 657 5.69 -3.22 5.82
N THR A 658 5.26 -2.06 5.35
CA THR A 658 6.16 -0.97 4.98
C THR A 658 6.91 -0.45 6.18
N LEU A 659 8.20 -0.14 6.00
CA LEU A 659 9.02 0.44 7.06
C LEU A 659 8.53 1.84 7.41
N PRO A 660 8.59 2.23 8.69
CA PRO A 660 8.42 3.61 9.08
C PRO A 660 9.54 4.47 8.45
N LEU A 661 9.27 5.76 8.30
CA LEU A 661 10.31 6.68 7.86
C LEU A 661 11.42 6.79 8.92
N PRO A 662 12.68 6.95 8.51
CA PRO A 662 13.78 7.22 9.44
C PRO A 662 13.53 8.54 10.19
N PRO A 663 14.16 8.75 11.35
CA PRO A 663 14.07 10.01 12.07
C PRO A 663 14.44 11.21 11.19
N ALA A 664 13.81 12.37 11.43
CA ALA A 664 14.17 13.61 10.77
C ALA A 664 15.59 14.05 11.19
N THR A 665 16.38 14.50 10.21
CA THR A 665 17.78 14.94 10.39
C THR A 665 18.01 16.38 9.94
N ALA A 666 17.02 17.03 9.31
CA ALA A 666 17.11 18.38 8.78
C ALA A 666 15.78 19.14 8.97
N ASP A 667 15.84 20.47 8.93
CA ASP A 667 14.65 21.32 8.91
C ASP A 667 14.15 21.48 7.46
N PRO A 668 12.93 21.03 7.13
CA PRO A 668 12.36 21.19 5.80
C PRO A 668 12.20 22.67 5.38
N VAL A 669 11.98 23.57 6.34
CA VAL A 669 11.78 25.01 6.06
C VAL A 669 13.09 25.63 5.63
N GLU A 670 14.19 25.34 6.33
CA GLU A 670 15.53 25.83 5.98
C GLU A 670 15.96 25.34 4.59
N LEU A 671 15.74 24.06 4.28
CA LEU A 671 16.09 23.50 2.96
C LEU A 671 15.25 24.10 1.82
N ARG A 672 13.95 24.34 2.05
CA ARG A 672 13.11 25.08 1.09
C ARG A 672 13.63 26.48 0.85
N ALA A 673 13.96 27.22 1.91
CA ALA A 673 14.50 28.58 1.82
C ALA A 673 15.85 28.62 1.09
N ALA A 674 16.75 27.67 1.40
CA ALA A 674 18.04 27.53 0.72
C ALA A 674 17.88 27.23 -0.78
N SER A 675 16.95 26.34 -1.15
CA SER A 675 16.64 26.06 -2.55
C SER A 675 16.04 27.29 -3.25
N ALA A 676 15.07 27.96 -2.63
CA ALA A 676 14.44 29.17 -3.17
C ALA A 676 15.45 30.33 -3.35
N SER A 677 16.40 30.49 -2.42
CA SER A 677 17.47 31.47 -2.54
C SER A 677 18.42 31.19 -3.71
N ARG A 678 18.70 29.92 -3.97
CA ARG A 678 19.68 29.50 -5.00
C ARG A 678 19.07 29.45 -6.41
N TYR A 679 17.85 28.96 -6.53
CA TYR A 679 17.23 28.62 -7.82
C TYR A 679 15.93 29.40 -8.10
N GLY A 680 15.37 30.09 -7.10
CA GLY A 680 14.16 30.88 -7.25
C GLY A 680 14.45 32.33 -7.53
N GLN A 681 13.54 33.00 -8.27
CA GLN A 681 13.54 34.41 -8.52
C GLN A 681 12.41 35.08 -7.73
N ASP A 682 12.60 36.34 -7.33
CA ASP A 682 11.58 37.06 -6.59
C ASP A 682 10.35 37.34 -7.48
N THR A 683 9.16 37.11 -6.91
CA THR A 683 7.90 37.26 -7.68
C THR A 683 7.71 38.67 -8.22
N GLN A 684 8.16 39.71 -7.50
CA GLN A 684 8.05 41.11 -7.96
C GLN A 684 9.00 41.40 -9.13
N ASP A 685 10.22 40.84 -9.07
CA ASP A 685 11.19 40.96 -10.16
C ASP A 685 10.71 40.28 -11.43
N ILE A 686 10.14 39.06 -11.28
CA ILE A 686 9.54 38.31 -12.39
C ILE A 686 8.39 39.13 -13.03
N GLU A 687 7.50 39.67 -12.22
CA GLU A 687 6.37 40.45 -12.73
C GLU A 687 6.82 41.73 -13.41
N ALA A 688 7.82 42.44 -12.85
CA ALA A 688 8.40 43.62 -13.47
C ALA A 688 9.05 43.32 -14.82
N GLU A 689 9.78 42.21 -14.92
CA GLU A 689 10.37 41.74 -16.18
C GLU A 689 9.32 41.33 -17.22
N LEU A 690 8.28 40.63 -16.79
CA LEU A 690 7.14 40.30 -17.65
C LEU A 690 6.49 41.58 -18.21
N LEU A 691 6.18 42.55 -17.37
CA LEU A 691 5.59 43.83 -17.80
C LEU A 691 6.49 44.55 -18.80
N LYS A 692 7.80 44.62 -18.51
CA LYS A 692 8.79 45.24 -19.43
C LYS A 692 8.83 44.50 -20.77
N ARG A 693 8.85 43.19 -20.77
CA ARG A 693 8.85 42.35 -21.98
C ARG A 693 7.58 42.51 -22.80
N LEU A 694 6.45 42.70 -22.13
CA LEU A 694 5.15 42.95 -22.74
C LEU A 694 4.97 44.41 -23.19
N GLY A 695 5.91 45.28 -22.90
CA GLY A 695 5.83 46.71 -23.24
C GLY A 695 4.80 47.48 -22.42
N MET A 696 4.47 47.00 -21.22
CA MET A 696 3.55 47.62 -20.27
C MET A 696 4.34 48.44 -19.23
N PRO A 697 3.83 49.61 -18.77
CA PRO A 697 4.48 50.38 -17.72
C PRO A 697 4.51 49.53 -16.41
N SER A 698 5.62 49.55 -15.68
CA SER A 698 5.72 48.93 -14.36
C SER A 698 4.74 49.56 -13.37
N SER A 699 4.16 48.78 -12.45
CA SER A 699 3.16 49.27 -11.47
C SER A 699 3.64 50.44 -10.60
N ASN A 700 4.96 50.58 -10.40
CA ASN A 700 5.55 51.72 -9.70
C ASN A 700 5.41 53.08 -10.45
N ALA A 701 5.20 53.06 -11.76
CA ALA A 701 4.94 54.28 -12.51
C ALA A 701 3.46 54.72 -12.44
N ALA A 702 2.56 53.79 -12.16
CA ALA A 702 1.12 54.11 -12.03
C ALA A 702 0.76 54.78 -10.70
N GLN A 703 1.61 54.68 -9.66
CA GLN A 703 1.40 55.38 -8.37
C GLN A 703 1.87 56.82 -8.36
N GLN A 704 2.48 57.34 -9.44
CA GLN A 704 2.91 58.75 -9.59
C GLN A 704 1.99 59.56 -10.48
N THR A 705 0.81 59.09 -10.84
CA THR A 705 -0.18 59.93 -11.49
C THR A 705 -0.84 60.80 -10.42
N PRO A 706 -0.76 62.16 -10.50
CA PRO A 706 -1.40 63.01 -9.50
C PRO A 706 -2.90 62.75 -9.50
N ALA A 707 -3.47 62.66 -8.32
CA ALA A 707 -4.90 62.50 -8.14
C ALA A 707 -5.64 63.62 -8.87
N LEU A 708 -6.37 63.31 -9.90
CA LEU A 708 -7.36 64.23 -10.47
C LEU A 708 -8.41 64.46 -9.39
N GLU A 709 -8.35 65.61 -8.75
CA GLU A 709 -9.42 66.14 -7.89
C GLU A 709 -10.71 66.20 -8.71
N VAL A 710 -11.58 65.28 -8.50
CA VAL A 710 -12.94 65.29 -9.01
C VAL A 710 -13.71 66.28 -8.14
N VAL A 711 -13.79 67.57 -8.62
CA VAL A 711 -14.67 68.61 -8.03
C VAL A 711 -16.13 68.16 -8.31
N ILE A 712 -16.76 67.56 -7.33
CA ILE A 712 -18.21 67.30 -7.37
C ILE A 712 -18.94 68.59 -7.09
N GLY A 713 -19.36 69.29 -8.17
CA GLY A 713 -20.22 70.47 -8.09
C GLY A 713 -21.59 70.09 -7.52
N ARG A 714 -21.90 70.64 -6.31
CA ARG A 714 -23.24 70.65 -5.75
C ARG A 714 -24.13 71.54 -6.59
N ARG A 715 -25.09 70.97 -7.35
CA ARG A 715 -26.24 71.74 -7.89
C ARG A 715 -27.24 72.01 -6.76
N ASN A 716 -27.38 73.26 -6.35
CA ASN A 716 -28.46 73.79 -5.51
C ASN A 716 -29.80 73.73 -6.29
N ARG A 717 -30.73 72.89 -5.79
CA ARG A 717 -32.15 73.01 -6.09
C ARG A 717 -32.76 74.02 -5.11
N ARG A 718 -33.10 75.18 -5.62
CA ARG A 718 -34.06 76.05 -4.96
C ARG A 718 -35.00 76.63 -6.01
N GLN A 719 -36.29 76.51 -5.70
CA GLN A 719 -37.46 77.32 -6.11
C GLN A 719 -37.96 77.16 -7.54
N GLU A 720 -39.08 76.50 -7.64
CA GLU A 720 -40.31 77.06 -8.27
C GLU A 720 -41.55 76.35 -7.75
N GLU A 721 -42.09 76.87 -6.63
CA GLU A 721 -43.52 76.81 -6.35
C GLU A 721 -44.08 78.18 -6.84
N SER A 722 -45.09 78.10 -7.66
CA SER A 722 -46.18 79.02 -7.89
C SER A 722 -46.42 79.37 -9.40
N ARG A 723 -47.22 78.57 -10.01
CA ARG A 723 -48.50 79.00 -10.64
C ARG A 723 -49.19 77.81 -11.32
#